data_6ebc96be1c4de937e02a512294dc467b
#
_entry.id   6ebc96be1c4de937e02a512294dc467b
#
_cell.length_a   1.000
_cell.length_b   1.000
_cell.length_c   1.000
_cell.angle_alpha   90.00
_cell.angle_beta   90.00
_cell.angle_gamma   90.00
#
_symmetry.space_group_name_H-M   'P 1'
#
loop_
_entity.id
_entity.type
_entity.pdbx_description
1 polymer ?
#
loop_
_entity_poly.entity_id
_entity_poly.type
_entity_poly.pdbx_seq_one_letter_code
_entity_poly.pdbx_strand_id
1 'polypeptide(L)'
;MKLYDSSAKLKEMDTIKWLSLYWKGLKENSLLWKIIVVVASIIFSCISVSMFRSELSVQQTIICVGFAALCSSALFLPFCSPVRSFHWDYRAYFIIIYIYCMWQRVKWLYSVMLYEANNVFNYWLVYWFIYALIFGALLQGNLILHKFYDKNNKVAVKIYEIMCKISVFSRTAGKNDRKLKRFVILNTLLFLVGSVFFMTSNYLNKYFPQMNLETIFFTIRFANGSYSTDIRDKIIIMAAMIILATIIYVVIFYRREKAEKLVSTSPDHKKSLEINIKKSAKWTTCLFSVFVFATGIYMISDSIDLITYIKMNITPTNIYDDYYVAPTQDIIHFPDKKKNLIYIYMESYENTYTSFEHGGNQPTDLMPEIYELEKNNVNFSNTSGIGGQDVFFPMIMYTMGSTVAQTSGVPLTSVHRLDHNDVAQQMSSMLGSLRRLEDVLHDEGYNQLFIRGENTYFAGYNKYVGRYENSKIYDIIKAKEDGSVAEDYKHAWGMSDNVLFPLVKDHIDELAEQDAPFCVSIYTVDTHSTEGGFRCELCDPEIKNNYSAAVRCSSRQVSGLIDWLSEKPYWDDTVVILVGDHLSELELLGLRFSDDGYVRTTCNCFINAAKEPVHEKNRTFCAMDMFPTTLSAIGCTIDGDRLGLGTDLFSDTPTLCEELGTDYFVGEVQKKSDFYNRNFIGTDNEN
;
A
#
# COMPACT_ATOMS: atom_id res chain seq x y z
N MET A 1 -24.69 47.60 23.97
CA MET A 1 -24.38 46.22 24.45
C MET A 1 -23.26 46.34 25.47
N LYS A 2 -23.61 46.36 26.78
CA LYS A 2 -22.65 46.55 27.87
C LYS A 2 -21.77 45.32 27.98
N LEU A 3 -20.49 45.47 27.70
CA LEU A 3 -19.45 44.49 27.99
C LEU A 3 -19.35 44.37 29.50
N TYR A 4 -19.73 43.25 30.04
CA TYR A 4 -19.60 42.93 31.46
C TYR A 4 -18.13 42.86 31.84
N ASP A 5 -17.70 43.71 32.71
CA ASP A 5 -16.35 43.76 33.29
C ASP A 5 -16.21 42.63 34.32
N SER A 6 -15.77 41.48 33.86
CA SER A 6 -15.58 40.28 34.70
C SER A 6 -14.17 40.18 35.29
N SER A 7 -13.30 41.17 35.00
CA SER A 7 -11.88 41.11 35.32
C SER A 7 -11.57 41.38 36.81
N ALA A 8 -12.44 42.10 37.51
CA ALA A 8 -12.23 42.46 38.93
C ALA A 8 -12.49 41.30 39.92
N LYS A 9 -13.22 40.23 39.48
CA LYS A 9 -13.62 39.12 40.37
C LYS A 9 -12.72 37.88 40.30
N LEU A 10 -11.71 37.87 39.44
CA LEU A 10 -10.81 36.72 39.28
C LEU A 10 -9.67 36.67 40.33
N LYS A 11 -9.55 37.72 41.20
CA LYS A 11 -8.43 37.87 42.12
C LYS A 11 -8.41 36.89 43.32
N GLU A 12 -9.51 36.21 43.61
CA GLU A 12 -9.62 35.33 44.79
C GLU A 12 -10.27 33.98 44.45
N MET A 13 -9.96 33.38 43.31
CA MET A 13 -10.63 32.14 42.90
C MET A 13 -9.89 30.90 43.39
N ASP A 14 -10.50 30.26 44.37
CA ASP A 14 -10.22 28.87 44.67
C ASP A 14 -10.99 27.93 43.72
N THR A 15 -10.63 26.63 43.64
CA THR A 15 -11.19 25.65 42.72
C THR A 15 -12.72 25.53 42.81
N ILE A 16 -13.30 25.78 43.98
CA ILE A 16 -14.74 25.73 44.24
C ILE A 16 -15.44 26.94 43.59
N LYS A 17 -14.85 28.14 43.66
CA LYS A 17 -15.37 29.33 42.98
C LYS A 17 -15.27 29.19 41.45
N TRP A 18 -14.25 28.52 40.91
CA TRP A 18 -14.16 28.24 39.48
C TRP A 18 -15.28 27.31 39.01
N LEU A 19 -15.54 26.22 39.73
CA LEU A 19 -16.65 25.31 39.47
C LEU A 19 -18.00 26.06 39.52
N SER A 20 -18.19 26.97 40.47
CA SER A 20 -19.41 27.78 40.58
C SER A 20 -19.58 28.72 39.38
N LEU A 21 -18.50 29.32 38.87
CA LEU A 21 -18.52 30.18 37.68
C LEU A 21 -18.70 29.37 36.39
N TYR A 22 -18.12 28.18 36.34
CA TYR A 22 -18.36 27.23 35.27
C TYR A 22 -19.85 26.84 35.16
N TRP A 23 -20.46 26.48 36.29
CA TRP A 23 -21.89 26.19 36.38
C TRP A 23 -22.77 27.37 36.07
N LYS A 24 -22.38 28.58 36.50
CA LYS A 24 -23.07 29.81 36.16
C LYS A 24 -22.98 30.13 34.67
N GLY A 25 -21.82 30.00 34.05
CA GLY A 25 -21.62 30.14 32.62
C GLY A 25 -22.42 29.12 31.79
N LEU A 26 -22.50 27.88 32.27
CA LEU A 26 -23.36 26.85 31.68
C LEU A 26 -24.85 27.24 31.76
N LYS A 27 -25.31 27.86 32.81
CA LYS A 27 -26.70 28.33 32.96
C LYS A 27 -27.03 29.54 32.10
N GLU A 28 -26.07 30.42 31.84
CA GLU A 28 -26.24 31.68 31.10
C GLU A 28 -26.13 31.51 29.57
N ASN A 29 -25.61 30.40 29.08
CA ASN A 29 -25.51 30.10 27.65
C ASN A 29 -26.85 29.65 27.06
N SER A 30 -27.08 30.04 25.82
CA SER A 30 -28.28 29.60 25.10
C SER A 30 -28.35 28.08 25.03
N LEU A 31 -29.54 27.55 25.20
CA LEU A 31 -29.82 26.10 25.08
C LEU A 31 -29.33 25.56 23.75
N LEU A 32 -29.43 26.34 22.67
CA LEU A 32 -28.98 25.98 21.32
C LEU A 32 -27.50 25.60 21.28
N TRP A 33 -26.60 26.39 21.90
CA TRP A 33 -25.17 26.08 21.92
C TRP A 33 -24.85 24.83 22.72
N LYS A 34 -25.58 24.56 23.78
CA LYS A 34 -25.41 23.32 24.58
C LYS A 34 -25.83 22.10 23.73
N ILE A 35 -26.94 22.19 23.01
CA ILE A 35 -27.40 21.15 22.09
C ILE A 35 -26.36 20.92 20.98
N ILE A 36 -25.85 21.97 20.34
CA ILE A 36 -24.84 21.86 19.28
C ILE A 36 -23.59 21.12 19.78
N VAL A 37 -23.09 21.45 20.99
CA VAL A 37 -21.91 20.80 21.55
C VAL A 37 -22.19 19.33 21.85
N VAL A 38 -23.33 18.98 22.42
CA VAL A 38 -23.67 17.60 22.72
C VAL A 38 -23.84 16.79 21.44
N VAL A 39 -24.56 17.33 20.46
CA VAL A 39 -24.76 16.67 19.15
C VAL A 39 -23.43 16.48 18.42
N ALA A 40 -22.58 17.50 18.36
CA ALA A 40 -21.24 17.39 17.78
C ALA A 40 -20.39 16.33 18.50
N SER A 41 -20.49 16.27 19.83
CA SER A 41 -19.77 15.25 20.63
C SER A 41 -20.27 13.83 20.36
N ILE A 42 -21.57 13.65 20.17
CA ILE A 42 -22.16 12.35 19.79
C ILE A 42 -21.70 11.95 18.39
N ILE A 43 -21.80 12.86 17.41
CA ILE A 43 -21.35 12.61 16.04
C ILE A 43 -19.88 12.22 16.00
N PHE A 44 -19.03 13.00 16.70
CA PHE A 44 -17.60 12.71 16.79
C PHE A 44 -17.33 11.35 17.44
N SER A 45 -18.09 11.00 18.47
CA SER A 45 -17.96 9.69 19.14
C SER A 45 -18.43 8.54 18.26
N CYS A 46 -19.52 8.71 17.52
CA CYS A 46 -19.98 7.72 16.53
C CYS A 46 -18.92 7.50 15.45
N ILE A 47 -18.34 8.57 14.89
CA ILE A 47 -17.26 8.47 13.90
C ILE A 47 -16.05 7.74 14.48
N SER A 48 -15.64 8.07 15.70
CA SER A 48 -14.49 7.45 16.37
C SER A 48 -14.72 5.96 16.64
N VAL A 49 -15.94 5.55 16.97
CA VAL A 49 -16.28 4.15 17.28
C VAL A 49 -16.64 3.36 16.03
N SER A 50 -17.14 4.00 14.97
CA SER A 50 -17.48 3.32 13.70
C SER A 50 -16.28 2.64 13.04
N MET A 51 -15.07 3.16 13.30
CA MET A 51 -13.81 2.56 12.83
C MET A 51 -13.52 1.19 13.47
N PHE A 52 -14.23 0.84 14.54
CA PHE A 52 -14.04 -0.39 15.32
C PHE A 52 -15.32 -1.26 15.39
N ARG A 53 -16.33 -0.90 14.60
CA ARG A 53 -17.66 -1.53 14.69
C ARG A 53 -17.66 -3.03 14.40
N SER A 54 -16.77 -3.52 13.54
CA SER A 54 -16.68 -4.93 13.22
C SER A 54 -16.16 -5.82 14.36
N GLU A 55 -15.53 -5.20 15.36
CA GLU A 55 -14.82 -5.90 16.43
C GLU A 55 -15.50 -5.74 17.80
N LEU A 56 -16.49 -4.83 17.90
CA LEU A 56 -17.20 -4.55 19.13
C LEU A 56 -18.61 -5.16 19.12
N SER A 57 -19.01 -5.78 20.22
CA SER A 57 -20.41 -6.16 20.42
C SER A 57 -21.31 -4.91 20.46
N VAL A 58 -22.61 -5.09 20.20
CA VAL A 58 -23.58 -3.99 20.24
C VAL A 58 -23.56 -3.26 21.60
N GLN A 59 -23.43 -4.01 22.71
CA GLN A 59 -23.35 -3.43 24.05
C GLN A 59 -22.06 -2.61 24.25
N GLN A 60 -20.91 -3.14 23.84
CA GLN A 60 -19.63 -2.43 23.87
C GLN A 60 -19.67 -1.16 23.02
N THR A 61 -20.26 -1.22 21.82
CA THR A 61 -20.44 -0.06 20.95
C THR A 61 -21.23 1.05 21.62
N ILE A 62 -22.37 0.72 22.26
CA ILE A 62 -23.22 1.70 22.96
C ILE A 62 -22.45 2.33 24.12
N ILE A 63 -21.76 1.53 24.93
CA ILE A 63 -20.96 2.02 26.07
C ILE A 63 -19.83 2.94 25.58
N CYS A 64 -19.10 2.55 24.53
CA CYS A 64 -18.03 3.34 23.93
C CYS A 64 -18.54 4.70 23.40
N VAL A 65 -19.62 4.70 22.65
CA VAL A 65 -20.25 5.93 22.14
C VAL A 65 -20.73 6.82 23.28
N GLY A 66 -21.43 6.25 24.26
CA GLY A 66 -21.94 6.97 25.41
C GLY A 66 -20.82 7.62 26.24
N PHE A 67 -19.78 6.87 26.56
CA PHE A 67 -18.64 7.35 27.32
C PHE A 67 -17.83 8.42 26.56
N ALA A 68 -17.55 8.21 25.28
CA ALA A 68 -16.87 9.19 24.44
C ALA A 68 -17.68 10.48 24.27
N ALA A 69 -19.00 10.36 24.11
CA ALA A 69 -19.89 11.52 24.04
C ALA A 69 -19.91 12.31 25.35
N LEU A 70 -19.92 11.62 26.49
CA LEU A 70 -19.88 12.24 27.82
C LEU A 70 -18.55 12.96 28.04
N CYS A 71 -17.42 12.32 27.76
CA CYS A 71 -16.10 12.94 27.90
C CYS A 71 -15.92 14.11 26.92
N SER A 72 -16.32 13.97 25.66
CA SER A 72 -16.25 15.04 24.67
C SER A 72 -17.15 16.21 25.04
N SER A 73 -18.38 15.94 25.53
CA SER A 73 -19.28 16.99 26.01
C SER A 73 -18.70 17.72 27.21
N ALA A 74 -18.14 17.03 28.18
CA ALA A 74 -17.47 17.62 29.34
C ALA A 74 -16.26 18.47 28.94
N LEU A 75 -15.52 18.08 27.91
CA LEU A 75 -14.40 18.82 27.36
C LEU A 75 -14.83 20.09 26.59
N PHE A 76 -15.90 20.04 25.83
CA PHE A 76 -16.34 21.12 24.95
C PHE A 76 -17.34 22.08 25.61
N LEU A 77 -18.12 21.65 26.61
CA LEU A 77 -19.05 22.52 27.34
C LEU A 77 -18.40 23.74 27.97
N PRO A 78 -17.16 23.71 28.53
CA PRO A 78 -16.50 24.92 29.02
C PRO A 78 -16.27 25.98 27.95
N PHE A 79 -16.19 25.62 26.68
CA PHE A 79 -16.03 26.59 25.59
C PHE A 79 -17.31 27.40 25.31
N CYS A 80 -18.44 26.91 25.81
CA CYS A 80 -19.70 27.64 25.75
C CYS A 80 -19.83 28.71 26.82
N SER A 81 -18.86 28.85 27.73
CA SER A 81 -18.90 29.85 28.82
C SER A 81 -18.74 31.24 28.23
N PRO A 82 -19.59 32.21 28.61
CA PRO A 82 -19.48 33.60 28.21
C PRO A 82 -18.30 34.33 28.87
N VAL A 83 -17.58 33.70 29.76
CA VAL A 83 -16.33 34.23 30.31
C VAL A 83 -15.34 34.30 29.15
N ARG A 84 -15.35 35.43 28.44
CA ARG A 84 -14.33 35.81 27.46
C ARG A 84 -13.00 36.02 28.12
N SER A 85 -12.46 35.00 28.78
CA SER A 85 -11.10 35.05 29.24
C SER A 85 -10.20 34.66 28.07
N PHE A 86 -9.41 35.53 27.67
CA PHE A 86 -8.01 35.59 27.37
C PHE A 86 -7.37 34.52 26.48
N HIS A 87 -7.97 33.36 26.22
CA HIS A 87 -7.25 32.21 25.64
C HIS A 87 -8.04 31.41 24.57
N TRP A 88 -8.78 32.10 23.73
CA TRP A 88 -9.36 31.43 22.54
C TRP A 88 -8.29 30.75 21.67
N ASP A 89 -7.12 31.37 21.59
CA ASP A 89 -6.02 30.88 20.79
C ASP A 89 -5.42 29.59 21.35
N TYR A 90 -5.21 29.56 22.66
CA TYR A 90 -4.70 28.42 23.40
C TYR A 90 -5.66 27.22 23.27
N ARG A 91 -6.96 27.48 23.37
CA ARG A 91 -8.02 26.47 23.25
C ARG A 91 -8.09 25.90 21.84
N ALA A 92 -7.95 26.75 20.83
CA ALA A 92 -7.94 26.30 19.42
C ALA A 92 -6.70 25.46 19.12
N TYR A 93 -5.51 25.83 19.56
CA TYR A 93 -4.32 25.00 19.47
C TYR A 93 -4.49 23.67 20.18
N PHE A 94 -5.11 23.71 21.36
CA PHE A 94 -5.34 22.52 22.14
C PHE A 94 -6.32 21.57 21.47
N ILE A 95 -7.38 22.08 20.86
CA ILE A 95 -8.34 21.29 20.07
C ILE A 95 -7.64 20.67 18.85
N ILE A 96 -6.83 21.45 18.13
CA ILE A 96 -6.11 20.94 16.95
C ILE A 96 -5.11 19.84 17.36
N ILE A 97 -4.33 20.07 18.42
CA ILE A 97 -3.39 19.07 18.96
C ILE A 97 -4.15 17.84 19.46
N TYR A 98 -5.28 18.03 20.14
CA TYR A 98 -6.12 16.95 20.61
C TYR A 98 -6.68 16.10 19.46
N ILE A 99 -7.23 16.75 18.42
CA ILE A 99 -7.73 16.06 17.22
C ILE A 99 -6.59 15.30 16.54
N TYR A 100 -5.42 15.90 16.40
CA TYR A 100 -4.24 15.26 15.83
C TYR A 100 -3.77 14.07 16.66
N CYS A 101 -3.66 14.21 17.97
CA CYS A 101 -3.29 13.13 18.87
C CYS A 101 -4.31 12.00 18.85
N MET A 102 -5.60 12.31 18.79
CA MET A 102 -6.67 11.32 18.66
C MET A 102 -6.57 10.57 17.33
N TRP A 103 -6.32 11.27 16.24
CA TRP A 103 -6.11 10.66 14.93
C TRP A 103 -4.92 9.71 14.91
N GLN A 104 -3.77 10.12 15.43
CA GLN A 104 -2.57 9.27 15.51
C GLN A 104 -2.78 8.05 16.43
N ARG A 105 -3.54 8.22 17.51
CA ARG A 105 -3.83 7.11 18.44
C ARG A 105 -4.86 6.15 17.91
N VAL A 106 -5.85 6.62 17.18
CA VAL A 106 -6.77 5.75 16.43
C VAL A 106 -5.98 4.90 15.42
N LYS A 107 -5.03 5.49 14.69
CA LYS A 107 -4.15 4.76 13.77
C LYS A 107 -3.27 3.72 14.49
N TRP A 108 -2.69 4.07 15.63
CA TRP A 108 -1.87 3.15 16.42
C TRP A 108 -2.70 2.03 17.07
N LEU A 109 -3.87 2.35 17.63
CA LEU A 109 -4.80 1.34 18.11
C LEU A 109 -5.20 0.37 16.99
N TYR A 110 -5.53 0.85 15.82
CA TYR A 110 -5.86 0.01 14.68
C TYR A 110 -4.74 -0.99 14.36
N SER A 111 -3.47 -0.57 14.40
CA SER A 111 -2.33 -1.47 14.19
C SER A 111 -2.11 -2.47 15.34
N VAL A 112 -2.39 -2.10 16.59
CA VAL A 112 -2.28 -2.98 17.76
C VAL A 112 -3.49 -3.92 17.89
N MET A 113 -4.66 -3.51 17.40
CA MET A 113 -5.92 -4.25 17.51
C MET A 113 -6.01 -5.46 16.60
N LEU A 114 -5.16 -5.55 15.59
CA LEU A 114 -5.02 -6.78 14.80
C LEU A 114 -4.56 -7.98 15.65
N TYR A 115 -4.05 -7.73 16.86
CA TYR A 115 -3.47 -8.77 17.71
C TYR A 115 -4.34 -9.26 18.88
N GLU A 116 -5.29 -8.48 19.44
CA GLU A 116 -6.12 -8.96 20.57
C GLU A 116 -7.47 -8.23 20.70
N ALA A 117 -8.53 -8.76 20.14
CA ALA A 117 -9.88 -8.18 20.17
C ALA A 117 -10.47 -7.93 21.58
N ASN A 118 -10.07 -8.70 22.60
CA ASN A 118 -10.62 -8.59 23.96
C ASN A 118 -10.04 -7.42 24.79
N ASN A 119 -8.90 -6.85 24.40
CA ASN A 119 -8.26 -5.76 25.15
C ASN A 119 -8.60 -4.36 24.60
N VAL A 120 -9.20 -4.28 23.45
CA VAL A 120 -9.52 -3.02 22.75
C VAL A 120 -10.37 -2.08 23.60
N PHE A 121 -11.41 -2.62 24.24
CA PHE A 121 -12.33 -1.84 25.06
C PHE A 121 -11.63 -1.20 26.26
N ASN A 122 -10.77 -1.95 26.94
CA ASN A 122 -10.02 -1.47 28.10
C ASN A 122 -8.98 -0.42 27.72
N TYR A 123 -8.27 -0.63 26.62
CA TYR A 123 -7.30 0.36 26.11
C TYR A 123 -7.99 1.67 25.70
N TRP A 124 -9.13 1.59 25.05
CA TRP A 124 -9.91 2.74 24.64
C TRP A 124 -10.39 3.58 25.84
N LEU A 125 -10.90 2.95 26.91
CA LEU A 125 -11.29 3.60 28.16
C LEU A 125 -10.10 4.26 28.86
N VAL A 126 -8.95 3.57 28.96
CA VAL A 126 -7.73 4.10 29.57
C VAL A 126 -7.23 5.31 28.81
N TYR A 127 -7.27 5.31 27.49
CA TYR A 127 -6.87 6.45 26.67
C TYR A 127 -7.73 7.69 26.94
N TRP A 128 -9.05 7.54 26.94
CA TRP A 128 -9.96 8.63 27.24
C TRP A 128 -9.72 9.19 28.64
N PHE A 129 -9.46 8.34 29.59
CA PHE A 129 -9.14 8.73 30.96
C PHE A 129 -7.82 9.53 31.06
N ILE A 130 -6.76 9.05 30.40
CA ILE A 130 -5.47 9.76 30.32
C ILE A 130 -5.63 11.13 29.66
N TYR A 131 -6.37 11.22 28.56
CA TYR A 131 -6.64 12.50 27.90
C TYR A 131 -7.43 13.47 28.80
N ALA A 132 -8.43 12.96 29.50
CA ALA A 132 -9.18 13.78 30.46
C ALA A 132 -8.28 14.33 31.58
N LEU A 133 -7.36 13.49 32.08
CA LEU A 133 -6.38 13.92 33.10
C LEU A 133 -5.40 14.97 32.56
N ILE A 134 -4.83 14.75 31.36
CA ILE A 134 -3.91 15.72 30.72
C ILE A 134 -4.63 17.05 30.47
N PHE A 135 -5.85 17.01 29.99
CA PHE A 135 -6.66 18.20 29.74
C PHE A 135 -7.00 18.94 31.03
N GLY A 136 -7.37 18.22 32.08
CA GLY A 136 -7.60 18.77 33.40
C GLY A 136 -6.33 19.44 33.98
N ALA A 137 -5.17 18.80 33.85
CA ALA A 137 -3.88 19.34 34.29
C ALA A 137 -3.49 20.61 33.52
N LEU A 138 -3.75 20.67 32.22
CA LEU A 138 -3.47 21.84 31.38
C LEU A 138 -4.42 23.01 31.70
N LEU A 139 -5.70 22.73 31.94
CA LEU A 139 -6.65 23.73 32.44
C LEU A 139 -6.21 24.31 33.79
N GLN A 140 -5.83 23.46 34.74
CA GLN A 140 -5.32 23.86 36.06
C GLN A 140 -4.03 24.65 35.91
N GLY A 141 -3.08 24.18 35.06
CA GLY A 141 -1.82 24.88 34.79
C GLY A 141 -2.04 26.29 34.25
N ASN A 142 -3.04 26.46 33.39
CA ASN A 142 -3.41 27.77 32.85
C ASN A 142 -4.00 28.70 33.91
N LEU A 143 -4.84 28.19 34.79
CA LEU A 143 -5.38 28.97 35.91
C LEU A 143 -4.28 29.39 36.89
N ILE A 144 -3.35 28.49 37.17
CA ILE A 144 -2.18 28.77 38.03
C ILE A 144 -1.30 29.84 37.36
N LEU A 145 -1.00 29.71 36.08
CA LEU A 145 -0.21 30.68 35.31
C LEU A 145 -0.84 32.08 35.37
N HIS A 146 -2.15 32.15 35.22
CA HIS A 146 -2.91 33.42 35.34
C HIS A 146 -2.77 34.06 36.70
N LYS A 147 -2.89 33.27 37.75
CA LYS A 147 -2.75 33.73 39.14
C LYS A 147 -1.34 34.28 39.46
N PHE A 148 -0.30 33.68 38.87
CA PHE A 148 1.09 34.15 38.99
C PHE A 148 1.38 35.37 38.11
N TYR A 149 0.75 35.46 36.95
CA TYR A 149 0.86 36.64 36.07
C TYR A 149 0.29 37.88 36.73
N ASP A 150 -0.89 37.79 37.33
CA ASP A 150 -1.50 38.89 38.09
C ASP A 150 -0.65 39.36 39.27
N LYS A 151 0.18 38.47 39.84
CA LYS A 151 1.16 38.80 40.89
C LYS A 151 2.49 39.36 40.36
N ASN A 152 2.60 39.71 39.06
CA ASN A 152 3.83 40.17 38.39
C ASN A 152 5.03 39.20 38.52
N ASN A 153 4.77 37.89 38.57
CA ASN A 153 5.83 36.90 38.57
C ASN A 153 6.57 36.91 37.24
N LYS A 154 7.90 37.16 37.27
CA LYS A 154 8.73 37.33 36.08
C LYS A 154 8.66 36.12 35.12
N VAL A 155 8.58 34.91 35.67
CA VAL A 155 8.50 33.66 34.84
C VAL A 155 7.12 33.56 34.19
N ALA A 156 6.05 33.80 34.92
CA ALA A 156 4.69 33.78 34.40
C ALA A 156 4.48 34.83 33.31
N VAL A 157 5.02 36.04 33.52
CA VAL A 157 5.00 37.12 32.52
C VAL A 157 5.73 36.68 31.23
N LYS A 158 6.91 36.06 31.37
CA LYS A 158 7.70 35.60 30.20
C LYS A 158 7.04 34.45 29.45
N ILE A 159 6.47 33.48 30.15
CA ILE A 159 5.68 32.41 29.54
C ILE A 159 4.48 33.00 28.81
N TYR A 160 3.79 33.92 29.40
CA TYR A 160 2.66 34.61 28.82
C TYR A 160 3.04 35.42 27.56
N GLU A 161 4.17 36.14 27.61
CA GLU A 161 4.72 36.80 26.40
C GLU A 161 5.01 35.81 25.26
N ILE A 162 5.59 34.64 25.58
CA ILE A 162 5.86 33.60 24.59
C ILE A 162 4.53 33.07 23.99
N MET A 163 3.54 32.78 24.85
CA MET A 163 2.23 32.33 24.41
C MET A 163 1.55 33.37 23.52
N CYS A 164 1.61 34.66 23.89
CA CYS A 164 1.10 35.73 23.02
C CYS A 164 1.83 35.83 21.67
N LYS A 165 3.14 35.58 21.66
CA LYS A 165 3.93 35.55 20.41
C LYS A 165 3.54 34.38 19.48
N ILE A 166 3.01 33.30 20.03
CA ILE A 166 2.58 32.10 19.31
C ILE A 166 1.10 32.16 18.91
N SER A 167 0.32 33.12 19.50
CA SER A 167 -1.12 33.23 19.31
C SER A 167 -1.52 33.52 17.87
N VAL A 168 -2.53 32.77 17.38
CA VAL A 168 -3.05 32.85 16.00
C VAL A 168 -4.26 33.78 15.90
N PHE A 169 -4.96 34.05 17.00
CA PHE A 169 -6.27 34.71 17.01
C PHE A 169 -6.26 36.16 17.57
N SER A 170 -5.08 36.76 17.65
CA SER A 170 -4.99 38.14 18.14
C SER A 170 -5.61 39.15 17.16
N ARG A 171 -6.35 40.12 17.71
CA ARG A 171 -7.01 41.19 16.91
C ARG A 171 -6.14 42.44 16.91
N THR A 172 -5.61 42.80 15.73
CA THR A 172 -5.14 44.18 15.48
C THR A 172 -5.35 44.53 14.01
N ALA A 173 -5.62 45.81 13.74
CA ALA A 173 -5.73 46.33 12.38
C ALA A 173 -4.34 46.58 11.79
N GLY A 174 -4.03 45.91 10.69
CA GLY A 174 -2.74 46.10 9.99
C GLY A 174 -2.93 46.66 8.58
N LYS A 175 -1.89 47.30 8.03
CA LYS A 175 -1.84 47.81 6.67
C LYS A 175 -1.71 46.71 5.63
N ASN A 176 -2.34 46.92 4.46
CA ASN A 176 -2.26 46.04 3.31
C ASN A 176 -0.90 46.21 2.61
N ASP A 177 0.06 45.29 2.82
CA ASP A 177 1.42 45.36 2.28
C ASP A 177 1.63 44.27 1.18
N ARG A 178 2.14 44.66 0.01
CA ARG A 178 2.47 43.71 -1.10
C ARG A 178 3.52 42.68 -0.70
N LYS A 179 4.49 43.07 0.15
CA LYS A 179 5.51 42.15 0.66
C LYS A 179 4.92 41.09 1.56
N LEU A 180 3.90 41.46 2.37
CA LEU A 180 3.15 40.54 3.19
C LEU A 180 2.42 39.48 2.34
N LYS A 181 1.74 39.92 1.28
CA LYS A 181 1.04 38.99 0.38
C LYS A 181 2.00 37.97 -0.24
N ARG A 182 3.17 38.41 -0.75
CA ARG A 182 4.21 37.51 -1.31
C ARG A 182 4.72 36.51 -0.28
N PHE A 183 4.95 36.94 0.94
CA PHE A 183 5.42 36.10 2.03
C PHE A 183 4.37 35.01 2.38
N VAL A 184 3.09 35.38 2.50
CA VAL A 184 2.01 34.44 2.77
C VAL A 184 1.84 33.46 1.61
N ILE A 185 1.90 33.91 0.36
CA ILE A 185 1.81 33.04 -0.84
C ILE A 185 2.94 32.01 -0.82
N LEU A 186 4.19 32.42 -0.62
CA LEU A 186 5.33 31.50 -0.61
C LEU A 186 5.19 30.43 0.48
N ASN A 187 4.82 30.83 1.69
CA ASN A 187 4.64 29.90 2.79
C ASN A 187 3.41 28.99 2.59
N THR A 188 2.36 29.50 1.93
CA THR A 188 1.20 28.68 1.55
C THR A 188 1.59 27.62 0.51
N LEU A 189 2.42 27.97 -0.46
CA LEU A 189 2.93 27.00 -1.43
C LEU A 189 3.78 25.91 -0.76
N LEU A 190 4.68 26.29 0.15
CA LEU A 190 5.46 25.31 0.93
C LEU A 190 4.54 24.39 1.75
N PHE A 191 3.53 24.96 2.43
CA PHE A 191 2.56 24.19 3.19
C PHE A 191 1.75 23.25 2.30
N LEU A 192 1.26 23.74 1.15
CA LEU A 192 0.48 22.96 0.20
C LEU A 192 1.29 21.77 -0.34
N VAL A 193 2.50 22.01 -0.82
CA VAL A 193 3.37 20.95 -1.35
C VAL A 193 3.71 19.93 -0.27
N GLY A 194 4.07 20.39 0.93
CA GLY A 194 4.32 19.50 2.05
C GLY A 194 3.08 18.67 2.44
N SER A 195 1.90 19.28 2.41
CA SER A 195 0.64 18.57 2.68
C SER A 195 0.29 17.54 1.61
N VAL A 196 0.56 17.85 0.33
CA VAL A 196 0.41 16.89 -0.78
C VAL A 196 1.32 15.69 -0.53
N PHE A 197 2.62 15.91 -0.30
CA PHE A 197 3.56 14.82 -0.05
C PHE A 197 3.20 14.01 1.19
N PHE A 198 2.81 14.65 2.27
CA PHE A 198 2.38 13.99 3.50
C PHE A 198 1.16 13.09 3.27
N MET A 199 0.13 13.60 2.60
CA MET A 199 -1.10 12.84 2.35
C MET A 199 -0.88 11.73 1.34
N THR A 200 -0.09 11.97 0.29
CA THR A 200 0.28 10.94 -0.70
C THR A 200 1.08 9.82 -0.05
N SER A 201 2.06 10.15 0.81
CA SER A 201 2.80 9.15 1.58
C SER A 201 1.89 8.29 2.45
N ASN A 202 0.97 8.91 3.21
CA ASN A 202 0.01 8.14 4.01
C ASN A 202 -0.90 7.25 3.16
N TYR A 203 -1.28 7.71 1.97
CA TYR A 203 -2.08 6.93 1.04
C TYR A 203 -1.29 5.74 0.50
N LEU A 204 -0.06 5.95 0.03
CA LEU A 204 0.81 4.88 -0.47
C LEU A 204 1.08 3.84 0.62
N ASN A 205 1.52 4.25 1.79
CA ASN A 205 1.81 3.32 2.90
C ASN A 205 0.61 2.51 3.36
N LYS A 206 -0.61 3.03 3.16
CA LYS A 206 -1.84 2.35 3.58
C LYS A 206 -2.34 1.36 2.52
N TYR A 207 -2.32 1.74 1.25
CA TYR A 207 -2.95 0.99 0.16
C TYR A 207 -1.94 0.30 -0.75
N PHE A 208 -0.67 0.70 -0.70
CA PHE A 208 0.40 0.20 -1.54
C PHE A 208 1.72 0.13 -0.76
N PRO A 209 1.79 -0.65 0.34
CA PRO A 209 2.92 -0.63 1.28
C PRO A 209 4.25 -1.10 0.66
N GLN A 210 4.19 -1.81 -0.46
CA GLN A 210 5.37 -2.31 -1.17
C GLN A 210 5.70 -1.51 -2.45
N MET A 211 4.96 -0.42 -2.71
CA MET A 211 5.18 0.39 -3.90
C MET A 211 6.44 1.24 -3.75
N ASN A 212 7.40 1.01 -4.62
CA ASN A 212 8.60 1.84 -4.73
C ASN A 212 8.48 2.78 -5.95
N LEU A 213 9.48 3.65 -6.11
CA LEU A 213 9.48 4.62 -7.21
C LEU A 213 9.49 3.96 -8.59
N GLU A 214 10.12 2.81 -8.73
CA GLU A 214 10.18 2.05 -9.97
C GLU A 214 8.82 1.50 -10.37
N THR A 215 8.10 0.89 -9.43
CA THR A 215 6.72 0.41 -9.64
C THR A 215 5.77 1.57 -9.98
N ILE A 216 5.94 2.75 -9.36
CA ILE A 216 5.17 3.95 -9.70
C ILE A 216 5.42 4.36 -11.16
N PHE A 217 6.66 4.44 -11.59
CA PHE A 217 6.99 4.78 -12.99
C PHE A 217 6.45 3.73 -13.96
N PHE A 218 6.58 2.45 -13.64
CA PHE A 218 6.00 1.37 -14.43
C PHE A 218 4.48 1.53 -14.56
N THR A 219 3.78 1.73 -13.45
CA THR A 219 2.31 1.90 -13.43
C THR A 219 1.87 3.12 -14.25
N ILE A 220 2.52 4.26 -14.08
CA ILE A 220 2.21 5.48 -14.87
C ILE A 220 2.43 5.24 -16.37
N ARG A 221 3.46 4.48 -16.72
CA ARG A 221 3.83 4.24 -18.12
C ARG A 221 2.92 3.24 -18.83
N PHE A 222 2.48 2.19 -18.13
CA PHE A 222 1.79 1.05 -18.72
C PHE A 222 0.34 0.86 -18.24
N ALA A 223 -0.10 1.54 -17.19
CA ALA A 223 -1.49 1.48 -16.72
C ALA A 223 -2.41 2.36 -17.57
N ASN A 224 -2.70 1.93 -18.79
CA ASN A 224 -3.69 2.60 -19.64
C ASN A 224 -5.11 2.20 -19.24
N GLY A 225 -5.75 3.01 -18.40
CA GLY A 225 -7.21 3.12 -18.39
C GLY A 225 -8.02 2.29 -17.40
N SER A 226 -7.42 1.48 -16.53
CA SER A 226 -8.16 0.68 -15.53
C SER A 226 -7.94 1.22 -14.12
N TYR A 227 -8.47 2.41 -13.81
CA TYR A 227 -8.56 2.84 -12.40
C TYR A 227 -9.88 2.36 -11.82
N SER A 228 -9.83 1.64 -10.70
CA SER A 228 -11.04 1.32 -9.95
C SER A 228 -11.72 2.62 -9.50
N THR A 229 -13.04 2.63 -9.48
CA THR A 229 -13.82 3.79 -8.99
C THR A 229 -13.47 4.14 -7.56
N ASP A 230 -13.06 3.16 -6.77
CA ASP A 230 -12.64 3.30 -5.38
C ASP A 230 -11.33 4.13 -5.23
N ILE A 231 -10.31 3.87 -6.04
CA ILE A 231 -9.07 4.68 -6.06
C ILE A 231 -9.37 6.13 -6.40
N ARG A 232 -10.20 6.38 -7.42
CA ARG A 232 -10.63 7.72 -7.81
C ARG A 232 -11.29 8.47 -6.66
N ASP A 233 -12.23 7.82 -5.97
CA ASP A 233 -12.99 8.44 -4.89
C ASP A 233 -12.08 8.75 -3.68
N LYS A 234 -11.14 7.89 -3.35
CA LYS A 234 -10.10 8.13 -2.33
C LYS A 234 -9.21 9.33 -2.69
N ILE A 235 -8.78 9.45 -3.93
CA ILE A 235 -7.99 10.59 -4.43
C ILE A 235 -8.81 11.90 -4.31
N ILE A 236 -10.10 11.90 -4.66
CA ILE A 236 -10.97 13.07 -4.52
C ILE A 236 -11.09 13.50 -3.06
N ILE A 237 -11.30 12.56 -2.13
CA ILE A 237 -11.37 12.85 -0.70
C ILE A 237 -10.03 13.43 -0.20
N MET A 238 -8.90 12.86 -0.59
CA MET A 238 -7.58 13.37 -0.25
C MET A 238 -7.37 14.79 -0.75
N ALA A 239 -7.71 15.07 -2.01
CA ALA A 239 -7.63 16.41 -2.58
C ALA A 239 -8.51 17.42 -1.83
N ALA A 240 -9.74 17.04 -1.48
CA ALA A 240 -10.64 17.89 -0.70
C ALA A 240 -10.06 18.21 0.69
N MET A 241 -9.45 17.24 1.36
CA MET A 241 -8.80 17.46 2.67
C MET A 241 -7.59 18.40 2.55
N ILE A 242 -6.76 18.28 1.52
CA ILE A 242 -5.62 19.16 1.26
C ILE A 242 -6.10 20.60 1.01
N ILE A 243 -7.14 20.76 0.18
CA ILE A 243 -7.72 22.07 -0.11
C ILE A 243 -8.26 22.70 1.17
N LEU A 244 -9.03 21.96 1.98
CA LEU A 244 -9.59 22.46 3.24
C LEU A 244 -8.48 22.85 4.22
N ALA A 245 -7.46 22.02 4.40
CA ALA A 245 -6.31 22.33 5.26
C ALA A 245 -5.57 23.60 4.78
N THR A 246 -5.40 23.76 3.47
CA THR A 246 -4.76 24.93 2.89
C THR A 246 -5.59 26.20 3.08
N ILE A 247 -6.91 26.12 2.93
CA ILE A 247 -7.83 27.25 3.20
C ILE A 247 -7.72 27.67 4.68
N ILE A 248 -7.78 26.70 5.60
CA ILE A 248 -7.63 26.94 7.03
C ILE A 248 -6.27 27.59 7.33
N TYR A 249 -5.18 27.05 6.76
CA TYR A 249 -3.84 27.62 6.88
C TYR A 249 -3.80 29.08 6.42
N VAL A 250 -4.29 29.37 5.21
CA VAL A 250 -4.30 30.74 4.64
C VAL A 250 -5.10 31.70 5.53
N VAL A 251 -6.30 31.30 5.97
CA VAL A 251 -7.13 32.14 6.83
C VAL A 251 -6.45 32.46 8.14
N ILE A 252 -5.86 31.45 8.78
CA ILE A 252 -5.18 31.60 10.06
C ILE A 252 -3.94 32.49 9.93
N PHE A 253 -3.03 32.12 9.04
CA PHE A 253 -1.73 32.78 8.94
C PHE A 253 -1.82 34.16 8.27
N TYR A 254 -2.71 34.35 7.30
CA TYR A 254 -2.94 35.69 6.73
C TYR A 254 -3.47 36.67 7.77
N ARG A 255 -4.43 36.25 8.61
CA ARG A 255 -4.93 37.06 9.73
C ARG A 255 -3.82 37.40 10.72
N ARG A 256 -2.98 36.43 11.06
CA ARG A 256 -1.86 36.59 11.97
C ARG A 256 -0.81 37.54 11.41
N GLU A 257 -0.40 37.35 10.18
CA GLU A 257 0.63 38.20 9.54
C GLU A 257 0.16 39.63 9.30
N LYS A 258 -1.15 39.86 9.21
CA LYS A 258 -1.76 41.18 9.13
C LYS A 258 -1.74 41.93 10.46
N ALA A 259 -1.58 41.24 11.58
CA ALA A 259 -1.52 41.85 12.92
C ALA A 259 -0.18 42.54 13.13
N GLU A 260 -0.21 43.84 13.44
CA GLU A 260 1.01 44.64 13.73
C GLU A 260 1.41 44.60 15.19
N LYS A 261 0.43 44.60 16.10
CA LYS A 261 0.62 44.59 17.55
C LYS A 261 -0.43 43.74 18.24
N LEU A 262 -0.01 43.02 19.26
CA LEU A 262 -0.91 42.43 20.26
C LEU A 262 -1.03 43.42 21.39
N VAL A 263 -2.25 43.87 21.63
CA VAL A 263 -2.57 44.65 22.81
C VAL A 263 -3.26 43.70 23.80
N SER A 264 -2.53 43.32 24.83
CA SER A 264 -3.10 42.64 25.99
C SER A 264 -3.37 43.68 27.08
N THR A 265 -4.62 43.87 27.38
CA THR A 265 -5.00 44.68 28.57
C THR A 265 -5.02 43.79 29.80
N SER A 266 -4.26 44.17 30.81
CA SER A 266 -4.40 43.57 32.16
C SER A 266 -5.87 43.65 32.59
N PRO A 267 -6.37 42.66 33.38
CA PRO A 267 -7.73 42.68 33.91
C PRO A 267 -8.08 43.98 34.66
N ASP A 268 -7.10 44.68 35.22
CA ASP A 268 -7.27 45.91 35.95
C ASP A 268 -7.16 47.19 35.09
N HIS A 269 -7.08 47.10 33.76
CA HIS A 269 -6.90 48.23 32.83
C HIS A 269 -5.72 49.16 33.11
N LYS A 270 -4.86 48.84 34.07
CA LYS A 270 -3.77 49.71 34.53
C LYS A 270 -2.46 49.55 33.79
N LYS A 271 -2.26 48.45 33.05
CA LYS A 271 -1.08 48.23 32.20
C LYS A 271 -1.48 47.55 30.91
N SER A 272 -1.23 48.20 29.79
CA SER A 272 -1.29 47.58 28.48
C SER A 272 0.09 47.02 28.11
N LEU A 273 0.20 45.75 27.88
CA LEU A 273 1.41 45.15 27.32
C LEU A 273 1.29 45.19 25.82
N GLU A 274 2.01 46.10 25.14
CA GLU A 274 2.13 46.11 23.72
C GLU A 274 3.29 45.19 23.31
N ILE A 275 2.99 44.08 22.67
CA ILE A 275 4.01 43.16 22.16
C ILE A 275 4.12 43.35 20.64
N ASN A 276 5.31 43.73 20.19
CA ASN A 276 5.58 43.85 18.76
C ASN A 276 5.76 42.45 18.16
N ILE A 277 4.74 41.94 17.45
CA ILE A 277 4.67 40.58 16.95
C ILE A 277 5.34 40.44 15.59
N LYS A 278 5.54 41.57 14.88
CA LYS A 278 5.89 41.62 13.46
C LYS A 278 7.09 40.72 13.07
N LYS A 279 8.09 40.58 13.92
CA LYS A 279 9.29 39.77 13.67
C LYS A 279 9.12 38.30 14.07
N SER A 280 8.49 38.06 15.22
CA SER A 280 8.29 36.68 15.72
C SER A 280 7.20 35.92 14.96
N ALA A 281 6.15 36.60 14.49
CA ALA A 281 5.09 35.98 13.71
C ALA A 281 5.62 35.43 12.36
N LYS A 282 6.42 36.21 11.64
CA LYS A 282 7.04 35.76 10.38
C LYS A 282 7.90 34.51 10.54
N TRP A 283 8.73 34.48 11.59
CA TRP A 283 9.56 33.31 11.87
C TRP A 283 8.70 32.06 12.18
N THR A 284 7.64 32.22 12.94
CA THR A 284 6.77 31.09 13.30
C THR A 284 6.01 30.53 12.07
N THR A 285 5.52 31.44 11.21
CA THR A 285 4.86 31.03 9.96
C THR A 285 5.83 30.30 9.03
N CYS A 286 7.04 30.86 8.86
CA CYS A 286 8.09 30.26 8.06
C CYS A 286 8.51 28.89 8.60
N LEU A 287 8.82 28.81 9.89
CA LEU A 287 9.22 27.54 10.53
C LEU A 287 8.13 26.47 10.44
N PHE A 288 6.86 26.83 10.62
CA PHE A 288 5.77 25.88 10.48
C PHE A 288 5.62 25.35 9.06
N SER A 289 5.68 26.26 8.06
CA SER A 289 5.58 25.86 6.66
C SER A 289 6.76 25.01 6.21
N VAL A 290 7.98 25.37 6.63
CA VAL A 290 9.20 24.59 6.35
C VAL A 290 9.14 23.23 7.06
N PHE A 291 8.64 23.18 8.30
CA PHE A 291 8.46 21.92 9.02
C PHE A 291 7.51 20.98 8.31
N VAL A 292 6.33 21.46 7.90
CA VAL A 292 5.35 20.64 7.15
C VAL A 292 5.94 20.18 5.80
N PHE A 293 6.66 21.06 5.12
CA PHE A 293 7.32 20.75 3.86
C PHE A 293 8.43 19.70 4.03
N ALA A 294 9.32 19.87 5.01
CA ALA A 294 10.39 18.94 5.29
C ALA A 294 9.86 17.56 5.74
N THR A 295 8.83 17.55 6.59
CA THR A 295 8.17 16.31 7.02
C THR A 295 7.52 15.62 5.83
N GLY A 296 6.83 16.36 4.95
CA GLY A 296 6.22 15.81 3.75
C GLY A 296 7.26 15.19 2.80
N ILE A 297 8.39 15.88 2.55
CA ILE A 297 9.49 15.34 1.76
C ILE A 297 10.06 14.07 2.40
N TYR A 298 10.33 14.09 3.70
CA TYR A 298 10.86 12.93 4.41
C TYR A 298 9.90 11.74 4.26
N MET A 299 8.63 11.93 4.55
CA MET A 299 7.64 10.84 4.51
C MET A 299 7.43 10.29 3.10
N ILE A 300 7.33 11.15 2.07
CA ILE A 300 7.17 10.66 0.70
C ILE A 300 8.45 9.95 0.23
N SER A 301 9.63 10.46 0.59
CA SER A 301 10.91 9.82 0.25
C SER A 301 11.03 8.43 0.87
N ASP A 302 10.57 8.28 2.10
CA ASP A 302 10.53 7.00 2.81
C ASP A 302 9.52 6.03 2.16
N SER A 303 8.31 6.52 1.86
CA SER A 303 7.24 5.69 1.25
C SER A 303 7.55 5.14 -0.14
N ILE A 304 8.36 5.85 -0.92
CA ILE A 304 8.76 5.43 -2.28
C ILE A 304 10.20 4.94 -2.34
N ASP A 305 10.83 4.78 -1.18
CA ASP A 305 12.25 4.39 -1.04
C ASP A 305 13.21 5.18 -1.95
N LEU A 306 13.02 6.51 -1.98
CA LEU A 306 13.77 7.40 -2.88
C LEU A 306 15.28 7.33 -2.71
N ILE A 307 15.75 7.17 -1.47
CA ILE A 307 17.20 7.15 -1.18
C ILE A 307 17.83 5.90 -1.76
N THR A 308 17.19 4.73 -1.57
CA THR A 308 17.65 3.47 -2.15
C THR A 308 17.59 3.53 -3.67
N TYR A 309 16.49 4.05 -4.23
CA TYR A 309 16.37 4.27 -5.66
C TYR A 309 17.50 5.12 -6.24
N ILE A 310 17.83 6.25 -5.61
CA ILE A 310 18.96 7.10 -6.04
C ILE A 310 20.27 6.32 -5.97
N LYS A 311 20.55 5.64 -4.85
CA LYS A 311 21.78 4.83 -4.70
C LYS A 311 21.91 3.78 -5.79
N MET A 312 20.85 3.04 -6.08
CA MET A 312 20.81 2.02 -7.12
C MET A 312 21.10 2.59 -8.50
N ASN A 313 20.61 3.79 -8.79
CA ASN A 313 20.81 4.43 -10.10
C ASN A 313 22.19 5.06 -10.29
N ILE A 314 22.87 5.47 -9.21
CA ILE A 314 24.22 6.07 -9.31
C ILE A 314 25.36 5.05 -9.11
N THR A 315 25.06 3.85 -8.61
CA THR A 315 26.04 2.79 -8.38
C THR A 315 25.80 1.68 -9.41
N PRO A 316 26.64 1.55 -10.45
CA PRO A 316 26.46 0.50 -11.46
C PRO A 316 26.76 -0.89 -10.89
N THR A 317 26.19 -1.91 -11.53
CA THR A 317 26.48 -3.31 -11.25
C THR A 317 27.03 -4.02 -12.46
N ASN A 318 27.86 -5.04 -12.23
CA ASN A 318 28.35 -5.95 -13.26
C ASN A 318 27.70 -7.33 -13.17
N ILE A 319 26.67 -7.53 -12.33
CA ILE A 319 26.08 -8.85 -12.09
C ILE A 319 25.58 -9.52 -13.37
N TYR A 320 25.09 -8.73 -14.32
CA TYR A 320 24.67 -9.23 -15.63
C TYR A 320 25.87 -9.58 -16.54
N ASP A 321 26.97 -8.82 -16.46
CA ASP A 321 28.20 -9.11 -17.22
C ASP A 321 28.86 -10.40 -16.69
N ASP A 322 28.77 -10.65 -15.37
CA ASP A 322 29.47 -11.75 -14.71
C ASP A 322 28.65 -13.06 -14.73
N TYR A 323 27.32 -13.00 -14.67
CA TYR A 323 26.48 -14.19 -14.42
C TYR A 323 25.36 -14.43 -15.45
N TYR A 324 25.06 -13.50 -16.35
CA TYR A 324 24.00 -13.72 -17.34
C TYR A 324 24.39 -14.75 -18.37
N VAL A 325 23.57 -15.79 -18.49
CA VAL A 325 23.70 -16.84 -19.52
C VAL A 325 22.62 -16.65 -20.56
N ALA A 326 23.01 -16.34 -21.82
CA ALA A 326 22.08 -16.15 -22.90
C ALA A 326 21.38 -17.47 -23.29
N PRO A 327 20.05 -17.53 -23.41
CA PRO A 327 19.33 -18.77 -23.72
C PRO A 327 19.40 -19.08 -25.24
N THR A 328 20.57 -19.53 -25.71
CA THR A 328 20.84 -19.86 -27.10
C THR A 328 20.52 -21.31 -27.40
N GLN A 329 20.30 -21.64 -28.68
CA GLN A 329 19.94 -23.01 -29.10
C GLN A 329 21.08 -24.00 -28.92
N ASP A 330 22.32 -23.56 -28.86
CA ASP A 330 23.52 -24.41 -28.69
C ASP A 330 23.70 -24.92 -27.27
N ILE A 331 23.04 -24.34 -26.28
CA ILE A 331 23.12 -24.75 -24.87
C ILE A 331 21.81 -25.34 -24.34
N ILE A 332 20.70 -25.25 -25.08
CA ILE A 332 19.41 -25.82 -24.69
C ILE A 332 19.10 -26.98 -25.60
N HIS A 333 19.08 -28.18 -25.03
CA HIS A 333 18.88 -29.43 -25.82
C HIS A 333 17.52 -30.04 -25.48
N PHE A 334 16.60 -30.02 -26.44
CA PHE A 334 15.29 -30.63 -26.29
C PHE A 334 15.34 -32.15 -26.45
N PRO A 335 14.44 -32.90 -25.79
CA PRO A 335 14.30 -34.34 -26.03
C PRO A 335 13.70 -34.62 -27.40
N ASP A 336 13.97 -35.81 -27.95
CA ASP A 336 13.40 -36.26 -29.22
C ASP A 336 11.86 -36.22 -29.23
N LYS A 337 11.24 -36.63 -28.13
CA LYS A 337 9.79 -36.50 -27.90
C LYS A 337 9.55 -35.31 -27.00
N LYS A 338 9.04 -34.23 -27.59
CA LYS A 338 8.68 -33.01 -26.88
C LYS A 338 7.42 -33.20 -26.06
N LYS A 339 7.39 -32.69 -24.84
CA LYS A 339 6.19 -32.64 -23.99
C LYS A 339 5.43 -31.34 -24.18
N ASN A 340 4.11 -31.37 -24.02
CA ASN A 340 3.29 -30.19 -23.89
C ASN A 340 3.57 -29.51 -22.55
N LEU A 341 3.32 -28.19 -22.49
CA LEU A 341 3.47 -27.40 -21.27
C LEU A 341 2.16 -26.66 -20.98
N ILE A 342 1.64 -26.80 -19.77
CA ILE A 342 0.59 -25.96 -19.21
C ILE A 342 1.18 -25.23 -18.02
N TYR A 343 1.28 -23.90 -18.11
CA TYR A 343 1.86 -23.06 -17.09
C TYR A 343 0.76 -22.19 -16.47
N ILE A 344 0.45 -22.40 -15.19
CA ILE A 344 -0.64 -21.73 -14.47
C ILE A 344 -0.03 -20.75 -13.49
N TYR A 345 -0.16 -19.46 -13.79
CA TYR A 345 0.16 -18.35 -12.89
C TYR A 345 -1.06 -18.08 -12.01
N MET A 346 -0.96 -18.44 -10.73
CA MET A 346 -2.01 -18.19 -9.75
C MET A 346 -1.78 -16.81 -9.13
N GLU A 347 -2.68 -15.90 -9.39
CA GLU A 347 -2.59 -14.51 -8.95
C GLU A 347 -2.44 -14.40 -7.43
N SER A 348 -1.37 -13.75 -6.95
CA SER A 348 -1.08 -13.49 -5.54
C SER A 348 -1.17 -14.74 -4.63
N TYR A 349 -0.78 -15.92 -5.13
CA TYR A 349 -1.01 -17.19 -4.45
C TYR A 349 0.22 -17.66 -3.67
N GLU A 350 0.07 -17.84 -2.37
CA GLU A 350 1.17 -18.12 -1.45
C GLU A 350 0.87 -19.20 -0.42
N ASN A 351 1.89 -19.90 0.05
CA ASN A 351 1.77 -20.98 1.05
C ASN A 351 1.29 -20.48 2.43
N THR A 352 1.31 -19.17 2.66
CA THR A 352 0.70 -18.53 3.82
C THR A 352 -0.78 -18.87 4.01
N TYR A 353 -1.48 -19.28 2.94
CA TYR A 353 -2.91 -19.63 2.97
C TYR A 353 -3.18 -21.04 3.49
N THR A 354 -2.19 -21.89 3.64
CA THR A 354 -2.34 -23.18 4.30
C THR A 354 -2.44 -23.01 5.82
N SER A 355 -2.90 -24.06 6.52
CA SER A 355 -3.01 -24.05 7.97
C SER A 355 -1.63 -24.07 8.66
N PHE A 356 -1.62 -23.68 9.96
CA PHE A 356 -0.42 -23.86 10.81
C PHE A 356 0.09 -25.30 10.84
N GLU A 357 -0.80 -26.28 10.75
CA GLU A 357 -0.46 -27.70 10.72
C GLU A 357 0.32 -28.07 9.43
N HIS A 358 0.00 -27.40 8.33
CA HIS A 358 0.60 -27.62 7.02
C HIS A 358 1.77 -26.65 6.71
N GLY A 359 2.23 -25.90 7.71
CA GLY A 359 3.37 -25.00 7.55
C GLY A 359 3.00 -23.57 7.06
N GLY A 360 1.72 -23.28 6.88
CA GLY A 360 1.23 -21.96 6.55
C GLY A 360 0.97 -21.08 7.76
N ASN A 361 0.18 -20.01 7.58
CA ASN A 361 -0.10 -19.05 8.64
C ASN A 361 -1.59 -18.78 8.85
N GLN A 362 -2.45 -19.78 8.59
CA GLN A 362 -3.88 -19.72 8.82
C GLN A 362 -4.34 -20.72 9.87
N PRO A 363 -5.43 -20.42 10.62
CA PRO A 363 -6.01 -21.38 11.56
C PRO A 363 -6.69 -22.57 10.84
N THR A 364 -7.06 -22.39 9.57
CA THR A 364 -7.69 -23.42 8.72
C THR A 364 -7.15 -23.28 7.29
N ASP A 365 -7.03 -24.40 6.59
CA ASP A 365 -6.60 -24.40 5.20
C ASP A 365 -7.54 -23.63 4.27
N LEU A 366 -7.00 -22.66 3.55
CA LEU A 366 -7.71 -21.97 2.47
C LEU A 366 -7.37 -22.54 1.09
N MET A 367 -6.35 -23.40 0.97
CA MET A 367 -5.93 -23.99 -0.31
C MET A 367 -5.62 -25.51 -0.20
N PRO A 368 -6.48 -26.32 0.44
CA PRO A 368 -6.13 -27.72 0.70
C PRO A 368 -5.91 -28.55 -0.56
N GLU A 369 -6.58 -28.23 -1.69
CA GLU A 369 -6.37 -28.94 -2.95
C GLU A 369 -4.98 -28.64 -3.53
N ILE A 370 -4.54 -27.40 -3.51
CA ILE A 370 -3.18 -27.01 -3.97
C ILE A 370 -2.13 -27.63 -3.06
N TYR A 371 -2.33 -27.61 -1.74
CA TYR A 371 -1.44 -28.26 -0.79
C TYR A 371 -1.28 -29.76 -1.08
N GLU A 372 -2.34 -30.49 -1.38
CA GLU A 372 -2.24 -31.91 -1.76
C GLU A 372 -1.55 -32.10 -3.12
N LEU A 373 -1.69 -31.19 -4.07
CA LEU A 373 -0.93 -31.23 -5.33
C LEU A 373 0.57 -31.02 -5.06
N GLU A 374 0.97 -30.03 -4.27
CA GLU A 374 2.35 -29.77 -3.89
C GLU A 374 2.98 -30.96 -3.13
N LYS A 375 2.20 -31.62 -2.28
CA LYS A 375 2.65 -32.76 -1.49
C LYS A 375 2.88 -34.02 -2.31
N ASN A 376 2.09 -34.21 -3.39
CA ASN A 376 2.14 -35.43 -4.20
C ASN A 376 2.95 -35.29 -5.49
N ASN A 377 3.49 -34.13 -5.78
CA ASN A 377 4.29 -33.82 -6.96
C ASN A 377 5.57 -33.08 -6.56
N VAL A 378 6.42 -32.74 -7.53
CA VAL A 378 7.64 -31.97 -7.25
C VAL A 378 7.28 -30.57 -6.77
N ASN A 379 7.77 -30.20 -5.57
CA ASN A 379 7.60 -28.88 -4.97
C ASN A 379 8.96 -28.38 -4.46
N PHE A 380 9.54 -27.42 -5.14
CA PHE A 380 10.76 -26.77 -4.66
C PHE A 380 10.48 -25.91 -3.46
N SER A 381 11.21 -26.13 -2.36
CA SER A 381 10.89 -25.55 -1.07
C SER A 381 12.11 -24.96 -0.39
N ASN A 382 11.92 -23.81 0.25
CA ASN A 382 12.91 -23.18 1.12
C ASN A 382 13.05 -23.89 2.49
N THR A 383 12.19 -24.86 2.78
CA THR A 383 12.19 -25.66 4.02
C THR A 383 12.30 -27.15 3.72
N SER A 384 12.33 -27.98 4.76
CA SER A 384 12.28 -29.44 4.64
C SER A 384 10.86 -29.99 4.33
N GLY A 385 9.82 -29.16 4.45
CA GLY A 385 8.43 -29.47 4.13
C GLY A 385 7.94 -28.85 2.83
N ILE A 386 6.65 -28.61 2.71
CA ILE A 386 6.05 -27.82 1.63
C ILE A 386 6.44 -26.36 1.85
N GLY A 387 6.79 -25.68 0.80
CA GLY A 387 7.19 -24.28 0.77
C GLY A 387 7.33 -23.79 -0.66
N GLY A 388 8.14 -22.78 -0.88
CA GLY A 388 8.29 -22.23 -2.23
C GLY A 388 9.38 -21.18 -2.35
N GLN A 389 9.24 -20.34 -3.36
CA GLN A 389 10.10 -19.19 -3.55
C GLN A 389 10.08 -18.29 -2.32
N ASP A 390 11.25 -18.00 -1.78
CA ASP A 390 11.42 -17.20 -0.55
C ASP A 390 12.15 -15.87 -0.79
N VAL A 391 12.69 -15.65 -1.99
CA VAL A 391 13.43 -14.43 -2.33
C VAL A 391 12.56 -13.51 -3.18
N PHE A 392 12.23 -12.35 -2.62
CA PHE A 392 11.41 -11.34 -3.26
C PHE A 392 12.09 -9.97 -3.25
N PHE A 393 11.84 -9.19 -4.29
CA PHE A 393 12.26 -7.80 -4.41
C PHE A 393 11.32 -7.04 -5.34
N PRO A 394 11.25 -5.71 -5.28
CA PRO A 394 10.17 -4.93 -5.89
C PRO A 394 9.85 -5.21 -7.36
N MET A 395 10.87 -5.57 -8.15
CA MET A 395 10.72 -5.81 -9.60
C MET A 395 9.97 -7.09 -9.95
N ILE A 396 9.80 -8.02 -9.01
CA ILE A 396 9.11 -9.31 -9.19
C ILE A 396 7.86 -9.45 -8.30
N MET A 397 7.44 -8.37 -7.64
CA MET A 397 6.32 -8.35 -6.69
C MET A 397 4.98 -7.98 -7.32
N TYR A 398 4.84 -8.10 -8.62
CA TYR A 398 3.61 -7.88 -9.37
C TYR A 398 3.60 -8.76 -10.62
N THR A 399 2.43 -9.13 -11.12
CA THR A 399 2.23 -10.13 -12.16
C THR A 399 3.15 -9.97 -13.36
N MET A 400 3.25 -8.74 -13.93
CA MET A 400 4.10 -8.53 -15.11
C MET A 400 5.59 -8.68 -14.80
N GLY A 401 6.06 -8.21 -13.64
CA GLY A 401 7.46 -8.35 -13.21
C GLY A 401 7.82 -9.80 -12.97
N SER A 402 6.94 -10.55 -12.33
CA SER A 402 7.08 -11.98 -12.10
C SER A 402 7.05 -12.77 -13.41
N THR A 403 6.12 -12.46 -14.33
CA THR A 403 6.06 -13.06 -15.66
C THR A 403 7.40 -12.90 -16.41
N VAL A 404 7.96 -11.69 -16.43
CA VAL A 404 9.26 -11.44 -17.07
C VAL A 404 10.35 -12.27 -16.43
N ALA A 405 10.44 -12.29 -15.11
CA ALA A 405 11.46 -13.06 -14.39
C ALA A 405 11.35 -14.56 -14.66
N GLN A 406 10.14 -15.12 -14.55
CA GLN A 406 9.87 -16.55 -14.74
C GLN A 406 10.02 -17.03 -16.19
N THR A 407 9.97 -16.13 -17.17
CA THR A 407 10.05 -16.50 -18.58
C THR A 407 11.36 -16.09 -19.25
N SER A 408 12.23 -15.34 -18.59
CA SER A 408 13.48 -14.87 -19.16
C SER A 408 14.71 -14.97 -18.24
N GLY A 409 14.49 -15.26 -16.95
CA GLY A 409 15.58 -15.31 -15.98
C GLY A 409 16.20 -13.94 -15.66
N VAL A 410 15.50 -12.84 -15.96
CA VAL A 410 15.94 -11.49 -15.58
C VAL A 410 14.78 -10.69 -15.00
N PRO A 411 15.01 -9.77 -14.06
CA PRO A 411 13.93 -8.95 -13.51
C PRO A 411 13.48 -7.88 -14.49
N LEU A 412 12.21 -7.45 -14.38
CA LEU A 412 11.70 -6.32 -15.16
C LEU A 412 12.14 -5.01 -14.53
N THR A 413 13.09 -4.31 -15.15
CA THR A 413 13.45 -2.95 -14.77
C THR A 413 12.77 -1.93 -15.68
N SER A 414 12.13 -0.92 -15.10
CA SER A 414 11.33 0.05 -15.84
C SER A 414 12.08 1.34 -16.19
N VAL A 415 13.32 1.54 -15.73
CA VAL A 415 13.74 2.90 -15.40
C VAL A 415 14.91 3.44 -16.17
N HIS A 416 15.55 2.73 -17.05
CA HIS A 416 16.88 3.18 -17.45
C HIS A 416 16.95 4.23 -18.57
N ARG A 417 15.83 4.82 -19.04
CA ARG A 417 15.87 5.96 -19.96
C ARG A 417 14.80 7.00 -19.68
N LEU A 418 15.25 8.11 -19.11
CA LEU A 418 14.53 9.40 -19.11
C LEU A 418 14.76 10.21 -20.41
N ASP A 419 15.32 9.62 -21.47
CA ASP A 419 15.47 10.30 -22.73
C ASP A 419 14.15 10.41 -23.48
N HIS A 420 13.71 11.65 -23.68
CA HIS A 420 12.36 12.04 -24.05
C HIS A 420 11.92 11.65 -25.47
N ASN A 421 12.82 11.26 -26.35
CA ASN A 421 12.50 11.02 -27.75
C ASN A 421 12.12 9.55 -28.07
N ASP A 422 12.41 8.59 -27.18
CA ASP A 422 12.24 7.16 -27.45
C ASP A 422 10.96 6.56 -26.84
N VAL A 423 10.17 7.34 -26.10
CA VAL A 423 8.96 6.85 -25.41
C VAL A 423 7.93 6.28 -26.37
N ALA A 424 7.77 6.87 -27.54
CA ALA A 424 6.79 6.40 -28.53
C ALA A 424 7.25 5.12 -29.27
N GLN A 425 8.56 4.96 -29.51
CA GLN A 425 9.15 3.80 -30.18
C GLN A 425 9.28 2.58 -29.23
N GLN A 426 9.67 2.79 -27.99
CA GLN A 426 9.67 1.75 -26.94
C GLN A 426 8.26 1.21 -26.61
N MET A 427 7.21 1.86 -27.08
CA MET A 427 5.84 1.37 -26.97
C MET A 427 5.49 0.25 -27.94
N SER A 428 6.31 -0.10 -28.91
CA SER A 428 6.04 -1.18 -29.87
C SER A 428 6.35 -2.58 -29.30
N SER A 429 7.38 -2.72 -28.45
CA SER A 429 7.71 -3.97 -27.78
C SER A 429 8.31 -3.71 -26.39
N MET A 430 7.96 -4.55 -25.41
CA MET A 430 8.57 -4.53 -24.08
C MET A 430 9.75 -5.50 -24.09
N LEU A 431 10.96 -5.02 -23.77
CA LEU A 431 12.19 -5.82 -23.77
C LEU A 431 12.40 -6.56 -25.11
N GLY A 432 12.35 -5.81 -26.22
CA GLY A 432 12.31 -6.37 -27.57
C GLY A 432 13.48 -7.28 -27.93
N SER A 433 14.66 -7.02 -27.37
CA SER A 433 15.88 -7.80 -27.63
C SER A 433 16.10 -8.96 -26.65
N LEU A 434 15.29 -9.04 -25.58
CA LEU A 434 15.37 -10.13 -24.61
C LEU A 434 14.79 -11.42 -25.20
N ARG A 435 15.56 -12.53 -25.14
CA ARG A 435 15.11 -13.85 -25.50
C ARG A 435 14.43 -14.53 -24.31
N ARG A 436 13.25 -15.10 -24.54
CA ARG A 436 12.34 -15.60 -23.51
C ARG A 436 11.91 -17.03 -23.77
N LEU A 437 11.19 -17.63 -22.85
CA LEU A 437 10.56 -18.94 -22.99
C LEU A 437 9.74 -19.03 -24.29
N GLU A 438 8.94 -17.97 -24.60
CA GLU A 438 8.17 -17.89 -25.85
C GLU A 438 9.06 -18.06 -27.10
N ASP A 439 10.22 -17.39 -27.13
CA ASP A 439 11.16 -17.44 -28.25
C ASP A 439 11.83 -18.82 -28.36
N VAL A 440 12.20 -19.44 -27.24
CA VAL A 440 12.79 -20.79 -27.18
C VAL A 440 11.80 -21.83 -27.66
N LEU A 441 10.55 -21.79 -27.21
CA LEU A 441 9.51 -22.73 -27.60
C LEU A 441 9.05 -22.51 -29.06
N HIS A 442 9.05 -21.26 -29.54
CA HIS A 442 8.77 -20.97 -30.94
C HIS A 442 9.78 -21.64 -31.89
N ASP A 443 11.07 -21.51 -31.57
CA ASP A 443 12.14 -22.11 -32.37
C ASP A 443 12.02 -23.66 -32.48
N GLU A 444 11.40 -24.24 -31.45
CA GLU A 444 11.15 -25.69 -31.35
C GLU A 444 9.76 -26.10 -31.90
N GLY A 445 9.02 -25.17 -32.49
CA GLY A 445 7.77 -25.45 -33.19
C GLY A 445 6.55 -25.63 -32.32
N TYR A 446 6.57 -25.12 -31.06
CA TYR A 446 5.41 -25.15 -30.21
C TYR A 446 4.32 -24.18 -30.70
N ASN A 447 3.07 -24.60 -30.63
CA ASN A 447 1.93 -23.72 -30.68
C ASN A 447 1.69 -23.14 -29.27
N GLN A 448 1.57 -21.81 -29.18
CA GLN A 448 1.52 -21.15 -27.90
C GLN A 448 0.24 -20.34 -27.72
N LEU A 449 -0.35 -20.41 -26.53
CA LEU A 449 -1.51 -19.62 -26.11
C LEU A 449 -1.25 -18.95 -24.78
N PHE A 450 -1.42 -17.63 -24.75
CA PHE A 450 -1.45 -16.83 -23.54
C PHE A 450 -2.90 -16.45 -23.23
N ILE A 451 -3.49 -17.08 -22.23
CA ILE A 451 -4.89 -16.89 -21.86
C ILE A 451 -5.02 -16.30 -20.46
N ARG A 452 -5.78 -15.20 -20.34
CA ARG A 452 -5.99 -14.52 -19.06
C ARG A 452 -7.37 -13.86 -18.99
N GLY A 453 -7.89 -13.73 -17.76
CA GLY A 453 -9.16 -13.05 -17.56
C GLY A 453 -9.10 -11.55 -17.84
N GLU A 454 -7.97 -10.91 -17.57
CA GLU A 454 -7.76 -9.47 -17.70
C GLU A 454 -7.46 -9.04 -19.14
N ASN A 455 -7.68 -7.74 -19.42
CA ASN A 455 -7.28 -7.10 -20.66
C ASN A 455 -5.75 -7.01 -20.79
N THR A 456 -5.18 -7.58 -21.83
CA THR A 456 -3.72 -7.66 -22.06
C THR A 456 -3.05 -6.32 -22.39
N TYR A 457 -3.81 -5.27 -22.66
CA TYR A 457 -3.25 -3.90 -22.76
C TYR A 457 -2.80 -3.35 -21.41
N PHE A 458 -3.38 -3.86 -20.32
CA PHE A 458 -2.94 -3.50 -18.97
C PHE A 458 -1.52 -4.01 -18.74
N ALA A 459 -0.70 -3.18 -18.08
CA ALA A 459 0.71 -3.44 -17.80
C ALA A 459 1.59 -3.77 -19.02
N GLY A 460 1.09 -3.53 -20.24
CA GLY A 460 1.83 -3.79 -21.47
C GLY A 460 2.05 -5.25 -21.80
N TYR A 461 1.22 -6.15 -21.25
CA TYR A 461 1.36 -7.60 -21.44
C TYR A 461 1.35 -8.01 -22.93
N ASN A 462 0.44 -7.44 -23.72
CA ASN A 462 0.37 -7.65 -25.17
C ASN A 462 1.58 -7.17 -25.96
N LYS A 463 2.53 -6.49 -25.33
CA LYS A 463 3.81 -6.06 -25.92
C LYS A 463 4.96 -6.98 -25.53
N TYR A 464 4.73 -7.83 -24.57
CA TYR A 464 5.70 -8.78 -24.07
C TYR A 464 5.52 -10.16 -24.68
N VAL A 465 4.29 -10.66 -24.82
CA VAL A 465 3.94 -11.96 -25.38
C VAL A 465 3.18 -11.84 -26.71
N GLY A 466 3.00 -12.94 -27.41
CA GLY A 466 2.26 -13.01 -28.69
C GLY A 466 3.05 -12.43 -29.87
N ARG A 467 4.37 -12.64 -29.88
CA ARG A 467 5.27 -12.10 -30.92
C ARG A 467 5.19 -12.85 -32.24
N TYR A 468 4.72 -14.07 -32.22
CA TYR A 468 4.77 -14.98 -33.36
C TYR A 468 3.37 -15.36 -33.85
N GLU A 469 3.27 -15.80 -35.11
CA GLU A 469 2.00 -16.20 -35.71
C GLU A 469 1.38 -17.42 -35.00
N ASN A 470 2.23 -18.32 -34.49
CA ASN A 470 1.84 -19.50 -33.71
C ASN A 470 1.80 -19.21 -32.17
N SER A 471 1.78 -17.94 -31.77
CA SER A 471 1.74 -17.49 -30.39
C SER A 471 0.55 -16.55 -30.22
N LYS A 472 -0.55 -17.06 -29.69
CA LYS A 472 -1.84 -16.36 -29.64
C LYS A 472 -2.08 -15.77 -28.24
N ILE A 473 -2.81 -14.65 -28.21
CA ILE A 473 -3.32 -14.05 -26.99
C ILE A 473 -4.84 -14.18 -26.96
N TYR A 474 -5.38 -14.63 -25.83
CA TYR A 474 -6.81 -14.68 -25.57
C TYR A 474 -7.14 -14.01 -24.23
N ASP A 475 -7.95 -12.96 -24.27
CA ASP A 475 -8.32 -12.16 -23.10
C ASP A 475 -9.81 -11.76 -23.15
N ILE A 476 -10.28 -10.99 -22.19
CA ILE A 476 -11.68 -10.50 -22.14
C ILE A 476 -12.11 -9.78 -23.43
N ILE A 477 -11.19 -9.08 -24.11
CA ILE A 477 -11.53 -8.39 -25.36
C ILE A 477 -11.83 -9.42 -26.43
N LYS A 478 -10.97 -10.42 -26.57
CA LYS A 478 -11.11 -11.48 -27.55
C LYS A 478 -12.34 -12.34 -27.30
N ALA A 479 -12.60 -12.67 -26.01
CA ALA A 479 -13.77 -13.43 -25.60
C ALA A 479 -15.10 -12.70 -25.87
N LYS A 480 -15.10 -11.37 -25.84
CA LYS A 480 -16.26 -10.57 -26.27
C LYS A 480 -16.37 -10.47 -27.80
N GLU A 481 -15.26 -10.34 -28.51
CA GLU A 481 -15.23 -10.28 -29.97
C GLU A 481 -15.78 -11.55 -30.62
N ASP A 482 -15.46 -12.73 -30.09
CA ASP A 482 -15.92 -14.02 -30.60
C ASP A 482 -17.28 -14.50 -30.02
N GLY A 483 -17.80 -13.75 -29.02
CA GLY A 483 -19.09 -14.04 -28.39
C GLY A 483 -19.05 -15.09 -27.28
N SER A 484 -17.87 -15.58 -26.88
CA SER A 484 -17.71 -16.53 -25.77
C SER A 484 -18.10 -15.90 -24.44
N VAL A 485 -17.97 -14.58 -24.33
CA VAL A 485 -18.43 -13.79 -23.20
C VAL A 485 -19.35 -12.66 -23.70
N ALA A 486 -20.47 -12.44 -23.02
CA ALA A 486 -21.43 -11.40 -23.39
C ALA A 486 -20.77 -10.00 -23.41
N GLU A 487 -21.14 -9.15 -24.38
CA GLU A 487 -20.59 -7.80 -24.54
C GLU A 487 -20.77 -6.92 -23.30
N ASP A 488 -21.90 -7.11 -22.60
CA ASP A 488 -22.22 -6.39 -21.37
C ASP A 488 -21.67 -7.04 -20.09
N TYR A 489 -20.91 -8.13 -20.20
CA TYR A 489 -20.25 -8.77 -19.04
C TYR A 489 -19.34 -7.76 -18.33
N LYS A 490 -19.49 -7.67 -17.02
CA LYS A 490 -18.74 -6.76 -16.14
C LYS A 490 -18.22 -7.51 -14.94
N HIS A 491 -16.93 -7.54 -14.80
CA HIS A 491 -16.21 -7.93 -13.62
C HIS A 491 -15.04 -6.94 -13.44
N ALA A 492 -14.58 -6.72 -12.22
CA ALA A 492 -13.63 -5.64 -11.93
C ALA A 492 -12.31 -5.77 -12.71
N TRP A 493 -11.84 -7.01 -12.93
CA TRP A 493 -10.56 -7.29 -13.57
C TRP A 493 -10.67 -8.17 -14.84
N GLY A 494 -11.80 -8.18 -15.51
CA GLY A 494 -11.99 -8.95 -16.73
C GLY A 494 -12.86 -10.19 -16.52
N MET A 495 -12.48 -11.37 -17.02
CA MET A 495 -13.19 -12.62 -16.78
C MET A 495 -12.81 -13.19 -15.41
N SER A 496 -13.80 -13.51 -14.58
CA SER A 496 -13.58 -14.29 -13.35
C SER A 496 -13.10 -15.70 -13.67
N ASP A 497 -12.43 -16.34 -12.72
CA ASP A 497 -11.83 -17.68 -12.91
C ASP A 497 -12.87 -18.72 -13.35
N ASN A 498 -14.10 -18.66 -12.82
CA ASN A 498 -15.18 -19.57 -13.22
C ASN A 498 -15.66 -19.40 -14.67
N VAL A 499 -15.42 -18.24 -15.29
CA VAL A 499 -15.67 -17.98 -16.71
C VAL A 499 -14.44 -18.34 -17.55
N LEU A 500 -13.24 -18.10 -17.03
CA LEU A 500 -11.97 -18.34 -17.70
C LEU A 500 -11.70 -19.84 -17.93
N PHE A 501 -11.84 -20.68 -16.87
CA PHE A 501 -11.45 -22.09 -16.96
C PHE A 501 -12.23 -22.93 -18.01
N PRO A 502 -13.53 -22.74 -18.25
CA PRO A 502 -14.19 -23.38 -19.40
C PRO A 502 -13.53 -23.06 -20.73
N LEU A 503 -13.20 -21.78 -20.98
CA LEU A 503 -12.54 -21.36 -22.21
C LEU A 503 -11.11 -21.91 -22.33
N VAL A 504 -10.40 -22.00 -21.20
CA VAL A 504 -9.09 -22.67 -21.14
C VAL A 504 -9.19 -24.12 -21.62
N LYS A 505 -10.20 -24.87 -21.14
CA LYS A 505 -10.41 -26.27 -21.52
C LYS A 505 -10.66 -26.40 -23.03
N ASP A 506 -11.53 -25.56 -23.58
CA ASP A 506 -11.86 -25.59 -25.00
C ASP A 506 -10.62 -25.34 -25.88
N HIS A 507 -9.83 -24.33 -25.53
CA HIS A 507 -8.61 -23.97 -26.25
C HIS A 507 -7.49 -25.02 -26.11
N ILE A 508 -7.36 -25.69 -24.95
CA ILE A 508 -6.41 -26.79 -24.77
C ILE A 508 -6.80 -27.97 -25.69
N ASP A 509 -8.09 -28.33 -25.75
CA ASP A 509 -8.56 -29.41 -26.64
C ASP A 509 -8.33 -29.06 -28.12
N GLU A 510 -8.56 -27.79 -28.54
CA GLU A 510 -8.24 -27.32 -29.88
C GLU A 510 -6.75 -27.41 -30.24
N LEU A 511 -5.86 -27.11 -29.28
CA LEU A 511 -4.41 -27.22 -29.49
C LEU A 511 -3.96 -28.67 -29.51
N ALA A 512 -4.55 -29.53 -28.70
CA ALA A 512 -4.24 -30.96 -28.65
C ALA A 512 -4.67 -31.76 -29.91
N GLU A 513 -5.58 -31.22 -30.71
CA GLU A 513 -5.93 -31.78 -32.01
C GLU A 513 -4.87 -31.52 -33.10
N GLN A 514 -3.88 -30.68 -32.83
CA GLN A 514 -2.81 -30.31 -33.74
C GLN A 514 -1.60 -31.22 -33.57
N ASP A 515 -0.83 -31.45 -34.62
CA ASP A 515 0.35 -32.33 -34.58
C ASP A 515 1.55 -31.75 -33.80
N ALA A 516 1.57 -30.41 -33.57
CA ALA A 516 2.66 -29.74 -32.92
C ALA A 516 2.51 -29.78 -31.36
N PRO A 517 3.60 -29.83 -30.61
CA PRO A 517 3.52 -29.64 -29.16
C PRO A 517 2.97 -28.25 -28.83
N PHE A 518 2.31 -28.12 -27.69
CA PHE A 518 1.71 -26.83 -27.30
C PHE A 518 2.20 -26.35 -25.94
N CYS A 519 2.14 -25.03 -25.78
CA CYS A 519 2.33 -24.36 -24.50
C CYS A 519 1.13 -23.43 -24.21
N VAL A 520 0.47 -23.62 -23.07
CA VAL A 520 -0.63 -22.75 -22.63
C VAL A 520 -0.23 -22.07 -21.32
N SER A 521 -0.11 -20.74 -21.35
CA SER A 521 0.12 -19.90 -20.16
C SER A 521 -1.21 -19.32 -19.69
N ILE A 522 -1.63 -19.69 -18.48
CA ILE A 522 -2.93 -19.35 -17.89
C ILE A 522 -2.71 -18.41 -16.70
N TYR A 523 -3.47 -17.32 -16.63
CA TYR A 523 -3.39 -16.35 -15.52
C TYR A 523 -4.75 -16.25 -14.83
N THR A 524 -4.82 -16.64 -13.55
CA THR A 524 -6.02 -16.46 -12.72
C THR A 524 -6.19 -15.01 -12.28
N VAL A 525 -7.38 -14.62 -11.83
CA VAL A 525 -7.72 -13.21 -11.55
C VAL A 525 -8.42 -13.03 -10.21
N ASP A 526 -9.22 -13.99 -9.75
CA ASP A 526 -10.14 -13.79 -8.63
C ASP A 526 -9.43 -13.50 -7.29
N THR A 527 -8.16 -13.86 -7.16
CA THR A 527 -7.32 -13.60 -5.98
C THR A 527 -6.55 -12.29 -6.05
N HIS A 528 -6.84 -11.40 -7.02
CA HIS A 528 -6.21 -10.09 -7.09
C HIS A 528 -6.56 -9.23 -5.87
N SER A 529 -5.53 -8.71 -5.18
CA SER A 529 -5.64 -8.20 -3.80
C SER A 529 -6.18 -6.78 -3.67
N THR A 530 -6.13 -5.95 -4.72
CA THR A 530 -6.42 -4.50 -4.63
C THR A 530 -7.83 -4.15 -4.13
N GLU A 531 -8.79 -5.06 -4.24
CA GLU A 531 -10.17 -4.89 -3.75
C GLU A 531 -10.57 -5.96 -2.73
N GLY A 532 -9.61 -6.74 -2.24
CA GLY A 532 -9.86 -7.79 -1.25
C GLY A 532 -10.41 -9.08 -1.85
N GLY A 533 -10.02 -9.38 -3.10
CA GLY A 533 -10.43 -10.59 -3.84
C GLY A 533 -11.84 -10.50 -4.41
N PHE A 534 -12.12 -11.30 -5.43
CA PHE A 534 -13.39 -11.32 -6.14
C PHE A 534 -14.13 -12.63 -5.90
N ARG A 535 -15.36 -12.50 -5.47
CA ARG A 535 -16.24 -13.67 -5.30
C ARG A 535 -17.00 -13.95 -6.58
N CYS A 536 -16.94 -15.18 -7.03
CA CYS A 536 -17.84 -15.71 -8.03
C CYS A 536 -18.96 -16.55 -7.38
N GLU A 537 -19.91 -17.03 -8.17
CA GLU A 537 -21.02 -17.87 -7.73
C GLU A 537 -20.60 -19.24 -7.17
N LEU A 538 -19.38 -19.70 -7.51
CA LEU A 538 -18.82 -20.95 -7.01
C LEU A 538 -18.18 -20.80 -5.61
N CYS A 539 -17.99 -19.58 -5.12
CA CYS A 539 -17.38 -19.33 -3.82
C CYS A 539 -18.29 -19.81 -2.67
N ASP A 540 -17.67 -20.36 -1.62
CA ASP A 540 -18.37 -20.81 -0.43
C ASP A 540 -19.03 -19.62 0.30
N PRO A 541 -20.37 -19.58 0.45
CA PRO A 541 -21.08 -18.50 1.11
C PRO A 541 -20.83 -18.44 2.63
N GLU A 542 -20.33 -19.53 3.24
CA GLU A 542 -20.04 -19.57 4.67
C GLU A 542 -18.72 -18.83 5.02
N ILE A 543 -17.78 -18.73 4.07
CA ILE A 543 -16.54 -17.97 4.26
C ILE A 543 -16.87 -16.48 4.12
N LYS A 544 -16.84 -15.72 5.22
CA LYS A 544 -17.29 -14.31 5.24
C LYS A 544 -16.27 -13.34 4.64
N ASN A 545 -14.98 -13.62 4.80
CA ASN A 545 -13.93 -12.81 4.19
C ASN A 545 -13.88 -13.07 2.68
N ASN A 546 -13.97 -12.02 1.86
CA ASN A 546 -14.02 -12.13 0.40
C ASN A 546 -12.75 -12.75 -0.17
N TYR A 547 -11.59 -12.32 0.34
CA TYR A 547 -10.32 -12.83 -0.15
C TYR A 547 -10.13 -14.30 0.19
N SER A 548 -10.37 -14.70 1.44
CA SER A 548 -10.33 -16.10 1.84
C SER A 548 -11.28 -16.97 1.03
N ALA A 549 -12.46 -16.43 0.67
CA ALA A 549 -13.41 -17.14 -0.20
C ALA A 549 -12.89 -17.27 -1.63
N ALA A 550 -12.23 -16.24 -2.19
CA ALA A 550 -11.61 -16.27 -3.50
C ALA A 550 -10.46 -17.28 -3.54
N VAL A 551 -9.54 -17.23 -2.55
CA VAL A 551 -8.42 -18.20 -2.42
C VAL A 551 -8.95 -19.63 -2.37
N ARG A 552 -9.95 -19.89 -1.50
CA ARG A 552 -10.55 -21.21 -1.36
C ARG A 552 -11.23 -21.68 -2.65
N CYS A 553 -11.86 -20.76 -3.38
CA CYS A 553 -12.53 -21.05 -4.63
C CYS A 553 -11.51 -21.32 -5.76
N SER A 554 -10.46 -20.53 -5.87
CA SER A 554 -9.38 -20.68 -6.86
C SER A 554 -8.68 -22.04 -6.67
N SER A 555 -8.36 -22.44 -5.43
CA SER A 555 -7.81 -23.76 -5.11
C SER A 555 -8.62 -24.90 -5.74
N ARG A 556 -9.96 -24.90 -5.54
CA ARG A 556 -10.86 -25.92 -6.09
C ARG A 556 -10.95 -25.88 -7.61
N GLN A 557 -10.98 -24.68 -8.21
CA GLN A 557 -11.11 -24.53 -9.66
C GLN A 557 -9.85 -24.99 -10.39
N VAL A 558 -8.66 -24.63 -9.87
CA VAL A 558 -7.38 -25.07 -10.40
C VAL A 558 -7.25 -26.60 -10.27
N SER A 559 -7.55 -27.18 -9.11
CA SER A 559 -7.56 -28.64 -8.93
C SER A 559 -8.54 -29.31 -9.92
N GLY A 560 -9.75 -28.75 -10.09
CA GLY A 560 -10.72 -29.26 -11.07
C GLY A 560 -10.27 -29.15 -12.53
N LEU A 561 -9.36 -28.22 -12.87
CA LEU A 561 -8.70 -28.21 -14.18
C LEU A 561 -7.67 -29.33 -14.27
N ILE A 562 -6.89 -29.60 -13.22
CA ILE A 562 -5.91 -30.70 -13.20
C ILE A 562 -6.61 -32.05 -13.30
N ASP A 563 -7.71 -32.26 -12.56
CA ASP A 563 -8.52 -33.49 -12.65
C ASP A 563 -9.02 -33.73 -14.07
N TRP A 564 -9.56 -32.66 -14.71
CA TRP A 564 -10.02 -32.72 -16.09
C TRP A 564 -8.88 -33.04 -17.07
N LEU A 565 -7.68 -32.45 -16.88
CA LEU A 565 -6.51 -32.75 -17.68
C LEU A 565 -6.05 -34.20 -17.54
N SER A 566 -6.13 -34.75 -16.32
CA SER A 566 -5.70 -36.12 -16.01
C SER A 566 -6.51 -37.20 -16.76
N GLU A 567 -7.70 -36.85 -17.22
CA GLU A 567 -8.56 -37.74 -18.05
C GLU A 567 -8.26 -37.69 -19.54
N LYS A 568 -7.35 -36.78 -19.95
CA LYS A 568 -7.07 -36.56 -21.41
C LYS A 568 -6.03 -37.54 -21.96
N PRO A 569 -6.16 -37.95 -23.23
CA PRO A 569 -5.22 -38.89 -23.84
C PRO A 569 -3.79 -38.35 -23.98
N TYR A 570 -3.60 -37.05 -23.88
CA TYR A 570 -2.29 -36.39 -23.96
C TYR A 570 -1.71 -36.09 -22.56
N TRP A 571 -2.36 -36.57 -21.49
CA TRP A 571 -1.94 -36.28 -20.11
C TRP A 571 -0.49 -36.69 -19.81
N ASP A 572 -0.09 -37.91 -20.16
CA ASP A 572 1.25 -38.43 -19.90
C ASP A 572 2.35 -37.67 -20.68
N ASP A 573 1.97 -36.97 -21.73
CA ASP A 573 2.86 -36.14 -22.54
C ASP A 573 2.76 -34.64 -22.19
N THR A 574 2.08 -34.30 -21.09
CA THR A 574 1.84 -32.91 -20.67
C THR A 574 2.43 -32.67 -19.27
N VAL A 575 3.31 -31.69 -19.19
CA VAL A 575 3.80 -31.14 -17.92
C VAL A 575 2.91 -29.98 -17.50
N VAL A 576 2.46 -30.00 -16.25
CA VAL A 576 1.71 -28.88 -15.68
C VAL A 576 2.55 -28.23 -14.58
N ILE A 577 2.74 -26.92 -14.68
CA ILE A 577 3.44 -26.11 -13.68
C ILE A 577 2.44 -25.14 -13.06
N LEU A 578 2.26 -25.23 -11.76
CA LEU A 578 1.50 -24.26 -10.96
C LEU A 578 2.48 -23.36 -10.23
N VAL A 579 2.28 -22.05 -10.28
CA VAL A 579 3.08 -21.11 -9.49
C VAL A 579 2.20 -19.99 -8.95
N GLY A 580 2.45 -19.57 -7.72
CA GLY A 580 2.01 -18.26 -7.28
C GLY A 580 2.91 -17.22 -7.92
N ASP A 581 2.33 -16.26 -8.61
CA ASP A 581 3.13 -15.28 -9.37
C ASP A 581 3.90 -14.31 -8.45
N HIS A 582 3.28 -13.83 -7.37
CA HIS A 582 3.92 -12.99 -6.34
C HIS A 582 3.16 -13.07 -5.01
N LEU A 583 3.73 -12.45 -3.97
CA LEU A 583 3.06 -12.36 -2.68
C LEU A 583 1.89 -11.37 -2.72
N SER A 584 0.85 -11.66 -1.94
CA SER A 584 -0.32 -10.80 -1.81
C SER A 584 -0.06 -9.55 -0.94
N GLU A 585 -0.91 -8.56 -1.08
CA GLU A 585 -0.95 -7.38 -0.19
C GLU A 585 -1.73 -7.72 1.09
N LEU A 586 -1.03 -8.06 2.15
CA LEU A 586 -1.57 -8.67 3.37
C LEU A 586 -2.55 -7.83 4.18
N GLU A 587 -2.35 -6.51 4.26
CA GLU A 587 -3.18 -5.62 5.07
C GLU A 587 -4.65 -5.56 4.58
N LEU A 588 -4.87 -5.87 3.30
CA LEU A 588 -6.20 -5.88 2.70
C LEU A 588 -7.00 -7.14 3.02
N LEU A 589 -6.31 -8.20 3.46
CA LEU A 589 -6.91 -9.54 3.54
C LEU A 589 -7.58 -9.84 4.87
N GLY A 590 -7.37 -9.02 5.89
CA GLY A 590 -7.78 -9.35 7.26
C GLY A 590 -7.14 -10.64 7.78
N LEU A 591 -6.12 -11.16 7.07
CA LEU A 591 -5.32 -12.29 7.48
C LEU A 591 -4.36 -11.85 8.57
N ARG A 592 -4.26 -12.66 9.61
CA ARG A 592 -3.31 -12.41 10.70
C ARG A 592 -1.97 -12.99 10.29
N PHE A 593 -0.92 -12.19 10.44
CA PHE A 593 0.45 -12.67 10.39
C PHE A 593 1.01 -12.60 11.79
N SER A 594 1.55 -13.70 12.26
CA SER A 594 2.35 -13.69 13.47
C SER A 594 3.71 -13.07 13.14
N ASP A 595 4.17 -12.12 13.97
CA ASP A 595 5.51 -11.52 13.89
C ASP A 595 6.63 -12.48 14.34
N ASP A 596 6.36 -13.77 14.40
CA ASP A 596 7.22 -14.80 14.99
C ASP A 596 8.23 -15.43 14.01
N GLY A 597 8.57 -14.70 12.95
CA GLY A 597 9.61 -15.11 12.01
C GLY A 597 9.11 -16.04 10.88
N TYR A 598 7.80 -16.07 10.61
CA TYR A 598 7.25 -16.80 9.47
C TYR A 598 7.75 -16.22 8.14
N VAL A 599 8.36 -17.06 7.31
CA VAL A 599 8.82 -16.68 5.96
C VAL A 599 7.71 -16.98 4.97
N ARG A 600 7.21 -15.94 4.32
CA ARG A 600 6.21 -16.07 3.25
C ARG A 600 6.84 -16.59 1.97
N THR A 601 6.15 -17.49 1.30
CA THR A 601 6.59 -18.09 0.03
C THR A 601 5.43 -18.20 -0.94
N THR A 602 5.67 -17.99 -2.25
CA THR A 602 4.69 -18.36 -3.27
C THR A 602 4.67 -19.88 -3.45
N CYS A 603 3.49 -20.44 -3.75
CA CYS A 603 3.36 -21.86 -4.05
C CYS A 603 4.05 -22.23 -5.38
N ASN A 604 4.47 -23.49 -5.52
CA ASN A 604 4.90 -24.08 -6.79
C ASN A 604 4.67 -25.59 -6.79
N CYS A 605 4.28 -26.11 -7.95
CA CYS A 605 4.06 -27.54 -8.13
C CYS A 605 4.34 -27.92 -9.57
N PHE A 606 5.12 -29.00 -9.77
CA PHE A 606 5.46 -29.53 -11.11
C PHE A 606 4.87 -30.92 -11.24
N ILE A 607 3.83 -31.06 -12.05
CA ILE A 607 3.11 -32.30 -12.29
C ILE A 607 3.60 -32.91 -13.60
N ASN A 608 3.87 -34.21 -13.62
CA ASN A 608 4.41 -34.97 -14.77
C ASN A 608 5.74 -34.41 -15.29
N ALA A 609 6.56 -33.81 -14.42
CA ALA A 609 7.88 -33.35 -14.81
C ALA A 609 8.68 -34.50 -15.46
N ALA A 610 9.43 -34.18 -16.51
CA ALA A 610 10.24 -35.18 -17.24
C ALA A 610 11.49 -35.64 -16.49
N LYS A 611 11.85 -34.96 -15.39
CA LYS A 611 13.03 -35.22 -14.56
C LYS A 611 12.64 -35.23 -13.08
N GLU A 612 13.39 -35.99 -12.30
CA GLU A 612 13.39 -35.92 -10.83
C GLU A 612 14.41 -34.89 -10.37
N PRO A 613 14.11 -34.05 -9.36
CA PRO A 613 15.06 -33.07 -8.83
C PRO A 613 16.18 -33.77 -8.02
N VAL A 614 17.40 -33.24 -8.12
CA VAL A 614 18.51 -33.69 -7.28
C VAL A 614 18.30 -33.22 -5.84
N HIS A 615 17.91 -31.98 -5.65
CA HIS A 615 17.59 -31.36 -4.38
C HIS A 615 16.30 -30.55 -4.48
N GLU A 616 15.24 -31.05 -3.87
CA GLU A 616 13.91 -30.43 -3.89
C GLU A 616 13.70 -29.48 -2.72
N LYS A 617 14.31 -29.76 -1.57
CA LYS A 617 14.03 -29.06 -0.30
C LYS A 617 15.25 -28.26 0.20
N ASN A 618 14.96 -27.26 1.06
CA ASN A 618 15.95 -26.34 1.63
C ASN A 618 16.72 -25.56 0.54
N ARG A 619 16.02 -25.14 -0.50
CA ARG A 619 16.53 -24.31 -1.59
C ARG A 619 16.17 -22.84 -1.36
N THR A 620 17.08 -21.94 -1.65
CA THR A 620 16.83 -20.50 -1.65
C THR A 620 16.82 -20.01 -3.09
N PHE A 621 15.65 -19.53 -3.58
CA PHE A 621 15.47 -19.21 -4.97
C PHE A 621 14.46 -18.08 -5.20
N CYS A 622 14.47 -17.50 -6.39
CA CYS A 622 13.59 -16.43 -6.80
C CYS A 622 12.89 -16.75 -8.15
N ALA A 623 11.99 -15.88 -8.60
CA ALA A 623 11.24 -16.05 -9.84
C ALA A 623 12.11 -16.29 -11.09
N MET A 624 13.35 -15.79 -11.11
CA MET A 624 14.24 -15.95 -12.26
C MET A 624 14.70 -17.42 -12.45
N ASP A 625 14.77 -18.19 -11.38
CA ASP A 625 15.16 -19.62 -11.42
C ASP A 625 14.08 -20.49 -12.13
N MET A 626 12.84 -19.99 -12.22
CA MET A 626 11.75 -20.70 -12.89
C MET A 626 11.97 -20.83 -14.39
N PHE A 627 12.72 -19.96 -15.04
CA PHE A 627 12.95 -20.04 -16.49
C PHE A 627 13.70 -21.30 -16.92
N PRO A 628 14.94 -21.55 -16.44
CA PRO A 628 15.63 -22.80 -16.75
C PRO A 628 14.91 -24.03 -16.16
N THR A 629 14.31 -23.90 -14.97
CA THR A 629 13.56 -24.99 -14.32
C THR A 629 12.36 -25.44 -15.15
N THR A 630 11.64 -24.51 -15.78
CA THR A 630 10.51 -24.81 -16.69
C THR A 630 10.97 -25.64 -17.89
N LEU A 631 12.08 -25.26 -18.53
CA LEU A 631 12.64 -26.02 -19.65
C LEU A 631 13.10 -27.39 -19.22
N SER A 632 13.74 -27.49 -18.05
CA SER A 632 14.14 -28.77 -17.48
C SER A 632 12.95 -29.67 -17.18
N ALA A 633 11.86 -29.11 -16.64
CA ALA A 633 10.64 -29.87 -16.34
C ALA A 633 10.04 -30.52 -17.59
N ILE A 634 10.12 -29.90 -18.77
CA ILE A 634 9.65 -30.48 -20.05
C ILE A 634 10.70 -31.39 -20.71
N GLY A 635 11.82 -31.66 -20.04
CA GLY A 635 12.83 -32.62 -20.45
C GLY A 635 14.06 -32.03 -21.13
N CYS A 636 14.21 -30.71 -21.23
CA CYS A 636 15.40 -30.11 -21.81
C CYS A 636 16.61 -30.33 -20.90
N THR A 637 17.80 -30.43 -21.52
CA THR A 637 19.09 -30.34 -20.84
C THR A 637 19.70 -28.99 -21.15
N ILE A 638 20.25 -28.33 -20.12
CA ILE A 638 20.82 -26.99 -20.23
C ILE A 638 22.29 -27.07 -19.85
N ASP A 639 23.20 -26.69 -20.75
CA ASP A 639 24.62 -26.70 -20.50
C ASP A 639 24.96 -25.68 -19.40
N GLY A 640 25.47 -26.16 -18.27
CA GLY A 640 25.82 -25.34 -17.09
C GLY A 640 24.62 -24.95 -16.21
N ASP A 641 23.44 -25.54 -16.41
CA ASP A 641 22.24 -25.45 -15.58
C ASP A 641 21.71 -24.03 -15.34
N ARG A 642 22.10 -23.02 -16.14
CA ARG A 642 21.70 -21.62 -15.98
C ARG A 642 21.21 -20.98 -17.27
N LEU A 643 20.16 -20.17 -17.17
CA LEU A 643 19.66 -19.29 -18.23
C LEU A 643 19.21 -17.95 -17.64
N GLY A 644 19.59 -16.85 -18.30
CA GLY A 644 19.42 -15.54 -17.68
C GLY A 644 20.33 -15.44 -16.45
N LEU A 645 19.76 -15.03 -15.32
CA LEU A 645 20.34 -15.10 -13.98
C LEU A 645 19.74 -16.26 -13.17
N GLY A 646 18.86 -17.07 -13.76
CA GLY A 646 18.21 -18.18 -13.11
C GLY A 646 19.00 -19.49 -13.21
N THR A 647 18.83 -20.37 -12.23
CA THR A 647 19.43 -21.71 -12.14
C THR A 647 18.33 -22.78 -12.21
N ASP A 648 18.56 -23.86 -12.92
CA ASP A 648 17.68 -25.03 -12.98
C ASP A 648 17.59 -25.71 -11.61
N LEU A 649 16.43 -25.65 -10.97
CA LEU A 649 16.19 -26.24 -9.65
C LEU A 649 16.16 -27.79 -9.68
N PHE A 650 16.02 -28.42 -10.84
CA PHE A 650 16.18 -29.87 -10.98
C PHE A 650 17.64 -30.33 -10.89
N SER A 651 18.60 -29.39 -11.09
CA SER A 651 20.05 -29.68 -11.03
C SER A 651 20.60 -29.61 -9.59
N ASP A 652 21.88 -30.01 -9.46
CA ASP A 652 22.67 -29.86 -8.22
C ASP A 652 23.35 -28.48 -8.12
N THR A 653 23.23 -27.66 -9.14
CA THR A 653 23.86 -26.33 -9.21
C THR A 653 23.18 -25.37 -8.23
N PRO A 654 23.94 -24.69 -7.34
CA PRO A 654 23.37 -23.68 -6.46
C PRO A 654 22.76 -22.51 -7.23
N THR A 655 21.64 -21.97 -6.76
CA THR A 655 21.10 -20.72 -7.29
C THR A 655 22.06 -19.55 -7.04
N LEU A 656 21.91 -18.44 -7.74
CA LEU A 656 22.72 -17.25 -7.45
C LEU A 656 22.42 -16.66 -6.05
N CYS A 657 21.22 -16.87 -5.54
CA CYS A 657 20.88 -16.52 -4.15
C CYS A 657 21.65 -17.37 -3.14
N GLU A 658 21.82 -18.69 -3.41
CA GLU A 658 22.60 -19.62 -2.58
C GLU A 658 24.11 -19.37 -2.70
N GLU A 659 24.62 -19.09 -3.90
CA GLU A 659 26.04 -18.90 -4.18
C GLU A 659 26.58 -17.55 -3.66
N LEU A 660 25.86 -16.46 -3.93
CA LEU A 660 26.32 -15.11 -3.64
C LEU A 660 25.77 -14.55 -2.31
N GLY A 661 24.75 -15.19 -1.77
CA GLY A 661 23.94 -14.70 -0.66
C GLY A 661 22.84 -13.75 -1.13
N THR A 662 21.64 -13.95 -0.59
CA THR A 662 20.40 -13.27 -1.01
C THR A 662 20.52 -11.75 -0.99
N ASP A 663 21.02 -11.16 0.12
CA ASP A 663 21.11 -9.71 0.26
C ASP A 663 22.02 -9.08 -0.79
N TYR A 664 23.16 -9.72 -1.09
CA TYR A 664 24.08 -9.25 -2.11
C TYR A 664 23.44 -9.36 -3.49
N PHE A 665 22.93 -10.53 -3.85
CA PHE A 665 22.31 -10.77 -5.16
C PHE A 665 21.15 -9.81 -5.41
N VAL A 666 20.17 -9.73 -4.51
CA VAL A 666 19.04 -8.81 -4.60
C VAL A 666 19.50 -7.35 -4.68
N GLY A 667 20.51 -6.97 -3.89
CA GLY A 667 21.09 -5.63 -3.95
C GLY A 667 21.72 -5.30 -5.29
N GLU A 668 22.38 -6.27 -5.95
CA GLU A 668 23.05 -6.07 -7.23
C GLU A 668 22.07 -6.04 -8.42
N VAL A 669 21.09 -6.96 -8.49
CA VAL A 669 20.17 -7.02 -9.63
C VAL A 669 19.28 -5.77 -9.76
N GLN A 670 19.10 -5.03 -8.69
CA GLN A 670 18.31 -3.79 -8.67
C GLN A 670 19.10 -2.55 -9.09
N LYS A 671 20.43 -2.63 -9.18
CA LYS A 671 21.26 -1.49 -9.58
C LYS A 671 21.22 -1.26 -11.10
N LYS A 672 21.59 -0.05 -11.49
CA LYS A 672 21.75 0.29 -12.90
C LYS A 672 22.78 -0.62 -13.56
N SER A 673 22.41 -1.23 -14.70
CA SER A 673 23.28 -2.05 -15.52
C SER A 673 23.33 -1.54 -16.96
N ASP A 674 24.53 -1.23 -17.44
CA ASP A 674 24.73 -0.88 -18.85
C ASP A 674 24.58 -2.10 -19.76
N PHE A 675 24.87 -3.31 -19.25
CA PHE A 675 24.60 -4.57 -19.95
C PHE A 675 23.09 -4.75 -20.21
N TYR A 676 22.27 -4.59 -19.15
CA TYR A 676 20.81 -4.71 -19.26
C TYR A 676 20.24 -3.74 -20.28
N ASN A 677 20.68 -2.49 -20.24
CA ASN A 677 20.20 -1.46 -21.15
C ASN A 677 20.54 -1.75 -22.61
N ARG A 678 21.78 -2.19 -22.91
CA ARG A 678 22.23 -2.51 -24.25
C ARG A 678 21.60 -3.75 -24.82
N ASN A 679 21.49 -4.81 -24.02
CA ASN A 679 21.14 -6.15 -24.50
C ASN A 679 19.64 -6.46 -24.44
N PHE A 680 18.88 -5.83 -23.52
CA PHE A 680 17.46 -6.17 -23.35
C PHE A 680 16.51 -5.05 -23.79
N ILE A 681 16.84 -3.80 -23.50
CA ILE A 681 16.01 -2.67 -23.91
C ILE A 681 16.26 -2.31 -25.39
N GLY A 682 17.48 -2.50 -25.87
CA GLY A 682 17.89 -2.18 -27.24
C GLY A 682 18.19 -0.68 -27.43
N THR A 683 19.15 -0.39 -28.29
CA THR A 683 19.29 0.95 -28.88
C THR A 683 18.66 0.87 -30.26
N ASP A 684 17.46 1.44 -30.46
CA ASP A 684 16.87 1.62 -31.80
C ASP A 684 17.62 2.68 -32.62
N ASN A 685 18.95 2.69 -32.55
CA ASN A 685 19.81 3.63 -33.25
C ASN A 685 20.94 2.93 -34.01
N GLU A 686 20.65 1.82 -34.69
CA GLU A 686 21.52 1.37 -35.81
C GLU A 686 20.63 0.68 -36.86
N ASN A 687 19.92 1.53 -37.67
CA ASN A 687 19.72 1.31 -39.11
C ASN A 687 19.19 2.58 -39.77
#